data_cec6aba286a677c98b00023e70e28c4c
#
_entry.id   cec6aba286a677c98b00023e70e28c4c
#
_cell.length_a   1.000
_cell.length_b   1.000
_cell.length_c   1.000
_cell.angle_alpha   90.00
_cell.angle_beta   90.00
_cell.angle_gamma   90.00
#
_symmetry.space_group_name_H-M   'P 1'
#
loop_
_entity.id
_entity.type
_entity.pdbx_description
1 polymer ?
#
loop_
_entity_poly.entity_id
_entity_poly.type
_entity_poly.pdbx_seq_one_letter_code
_entity_poly.pdbx_strand_id
1 'polypeptide(L)'
;MKRVFIILSNLFISSFLIWIAFISPNTVIHSSLPVVGVVRREKSVTYEDLSSSLDRLARENHSIIARQIQRTDSKGQVVFTYDIYGEGKLPLGIKREKKELAANESLVVNYYVLTGDLETEKLDQTLHTLGFSQTFIEKPNPLQTFIAFFGSGSQSLALVIFIISFSALTIIQKTLEMRSAGIRYISGMRRLQLFGHSLKDDSIELLLGCIVASIMGAVLIYSFQLTPFTYSVIISSSIIYNGMLLILSAILSFLFAYSIQTIHLVPLLKGKVPLKRILVFLFICQFLAVALIGLAIHRISIYGSVWQTHQEGSEAWSKQSNWVQIGENREDFSQKTNKETQIENRAKWSKLIESGIENGGLLAYHNLVSFSSKGVMTDPSTGKEFSITDYDPLANSLYVTPNYLDIQRISVSPEEKERLNHLQAGEFGLLLPEKLKGREEEMIKRYEDYLSPRDDQGNITLSMKAQVTYIPNHQKRFIYNNTPISYQQFFTDPVLVVIQPESFGGYVNPYFTDLNPYLYFNGLQNSKKLIAEYNLEKSVSQYDYAVDVYQQMAQKIQIENLMAIAGGVFGIATSVLPFNTMNFLYFEEFRKQIFLKKIAGLGFVNIHQMILLSESSLLLLGSLLVFILTSEWWITLVTLLLFITNAWFILLYRSHKEDHLLATVLKGA
;
A
#
# COMPACT_ATOMS: atom_id res chain seq x y z
N MET A 1 4.79 27.48 -19.76
CA MET A 1 4.62 26.03 -19.54
C MET A 1 5.18 25.60 -18.18
N LYS A 2 6.45 25.88 -17.86
CA LYS A 2 7.07 25.49 -16.59
C LYS A 2 6.32 26.00 -15.35
N ARG A 3 5.92 27.28 -15.28
CA ARG A 3 5.12 27.83 -14.17
C ARG A 3 3.81 27.08 -13.97
N VAL A 4 3.10 26.80 -15.06
CA VAL A 4 1.85 26.03 -14.99
C VAL A 4 2.11 24.61 -14.47
N PHE A 5 3.19 23.98 -14.90
CA PHE A 5 3.58 22.67 -14.39
C PHE A 5 3.88 22.68 -12.87
N ILE A 6 4.66 23.67 -12.41
CA ILE A 6 4.99 23.81 -10.98
C ILE A 6 3.71 23.99 -10.16
N ILE A 7 2.79 24.85 -10.59
CA ILE A 7 1.51 25.03 -9.90
C ILE A 7 0.70 23.73 -9.89
N LEU A 8 0.52 23.09 -11.04
CA LEU A 8 -0.27 21.86 -11.14
C LEU A 8 0.31 20.71 -10.34
N SER A 9 1.61 20.52 -10.33
CA SER A 9 2.25 19.46 -9.55
C SER A 9 2.14 19.71 -8.05
N ASN A 10 2.28 20.94 -7.59
CA ASN A 10 2.06 21.31 -6.19
C ASN A 10 0.58 21.15 -5.78
N LEU A 11 -0.35 21.57 -6.64
CA LEU A 11 -1.77 21.34 -6.42
C LEU A 11 -2.11 19.84 -6.34
N PHE A 12 -1.47 19.02 -7.17
CA PHE A 12 -1.65 17.57 -7.09
C PHE A 12 -1.18 17.00 -5.75
N ILE A 13 0.03 17.34 -5.31
CA ILE A 13 0.57 16.88 -4.02
C ILE A 13 -0.36 17.27 -2.89
N SER A 14 -0.82 18.53 -2.84
CA SER A 14 -1.72 19.01 -1.81
C SER A 14 -3.09 18.32 -1.86
N SER A 15 -3.70 18.21 -3.05
CA SER A 15 -5.00 17.54 -3.23
C SER A 15 -4.93 16.08 -2.86
N PHE A 16 -3.83 15.42 -3.18
CA PHE A 16 -3.58 14.03 -2.84
C PHE A 16 -3.49 13.81 -1.33
N LEU A 17 -2.75 14.65 -0.61
CA LEU A 17 -2.64 14.58 0.85
C LEU A 17 -3.97 14.90 1.54
N ILE A 18 -4.73 15.87 1.04
CA ILE A 18 -6.08 16.19 1.52
C ILE A 18 -7.02 15.00 1.33
N TRP A 19 -6.93 14.38 0.18
CA TRP A 19 -7.74 13.21 -0.14
C TRP A 19 -7.40 12.01 0.78
N ILE A 20 -6.11 11.78 1.10
CA ILE A 20 -5.70 10.80 2.12
C ILE A 20 -6.28 11.19 3.48
N ALA A 21 -6.18 12.45 3.88
CA ALA A 21 -6.71 12.93 5.15
C ALA A 21 -8.23 12.75 5.26
N PHE A 22 -8.94 12.81 4.14
CA PHE A 22 -10.37 12.56 4.08
C PHE A 22 -10.73 11.08 4.22
N ILE A 23 -9.99 10.18 3.53
CA ILE A 23 -10.26 8.75 3.55
C ILE A 23 -9.70 8.09 4.81
N SER A 24 -8.52 8.49 5.23
CA SER A 24 -7.81 7.92 6.38
C SER A 24 -7.22 9.02 7.28
N PRO A 25 -8.05 9.73 8.05
CA PRO A 25 -7.58 10.78 8.97
C PRO A 25 -6.50 10.27 9.93
N ASN A 26 -6.63 9.01 10.35
CA ASN A 26 -5.68 8.40 11.28
C ASN A 26 -4.26 8.31 10.72
N THR A 27 -4.11 8.05 9.42
CA THR A 27 -2.78 8.03 8.77
C THR A 27 -2.07 9.37 8.89
N VAL A 28 -2.82 10.47 8.75
CA VAL A 28 -2.26 11.83 8.91
C VAL A 28 -1.95 12.14 10.37
N ILE A 29 -2.81 11.75 11.30
CA ILE A 29 -2.60 11.90 12.75
C ILE A 29 -1.32 11.15 13.16
N HIS A 30 -1.18 9.89 12.76
CA HIS A 30 -0.01 9.07 13.03
C HIS A 30 1.29 9.67 12.45
N SER A 31 1.23 10.25 11.25
CA SER A 31 2.38 10.90 10.61
C SER A 31 2.74 12.27 11.20
N SER A 32 1.86 12.89 11.97
CA SER A 32 1.99 14.27 12.43
C SER A 32 2.24 14.41 13.91
N LEU A 33 1.86 13.42 14.71
CA LEU A 33 1.94 13.47 16.16
C LEU A 33 2.97 12.48 16.70
N PRO A 34 3.59 12.81 17.83
CA PRO A 34 4.39 11.84 18.57
C PRO A 34 3.50 10.71 19.08
N VAL A 35 3.96 9.48 18.92
CA VAL A 35 3.22 8.28 19.31
C VAL A 35 4.09 7.37 20.17
N VAL A 36 3.49 6.78 21.19
CA VAL A 36 4.03 5.61 21.90
C VAL A 36 3.16 4.42 21.51
N GLY A 37 3.71 3.54 20.69
CA GLY A 37 3.06 2.30 20.30
C GLY A 37 3.35 1.21 21.31
N VAL A 38 2.32 0.54 21.79
CA VAL A 38 2.44 -0.62 22.68
C VAL A 38 2.30 -1.88 21.85
N VAL A 39 3.28 -2.76 21.92
CA VAL A 39 3.30 -4.05 21.22
C VAL A 39 2.92 -5.20 22.14
N ARG A 40 3.24 -5.07 23.44
CA ARG A 40 3.11 -6.16 24.38
C ARG A 40 2.86 -5.70 25.81
N ARG A 41 2.15 -6.54 26.59
CA ARG A 41 1.84 -6.34 28.00
C ARG A 41 2.41 -7.52 28.83
N GLU A 42 3.11 -7.23 29.92
CA GLU A 42 3.66 -8.25 30.83
C GLU A 42 2.77 -8.52 32.05
N LYS A 43 2.05 -7.50 32.52
CA LYS A 43 1.19 -7.61 33.69
C LYS A 43 -0.26 -7.36 33.31
N SER A 44 -1.19 -7.97 34.03
CA SER A 44 -2.59 -7.60 33.88
C SER A 44 -2.77 -6.17 34.41
N VAL A 45 -3.11 -5.27 33.50
CA VAL A 45 -3.42 -3.87 33.79
C VAL A 45 -4.92 -3.70 33.58
N THR A 46 -5.63 -3.16 34.57
CA THR A 46 -7.04 -2.83 34.37
C THR A 46 -7.19 -1.52 33.59
N TYR A 47 -8.33 -1.34 32.94
CA TYR A 47 -8.62 -0.07 32.27
C TYR A 47 -8.65 1.10 33.28
N GLU A 48 -9.14 0.87 34.49
CA GLU A 48 -9.23 1.87 35.56
C GLU A 48 -7.84 2.33 36.00
N ASP A 49 -6.87 1.41 36.18
CA ASP A 49 -5.50 1.72 36.57
C ASP A 49 -4.81 2.53 35.47
N LEU A 50 -4.96 2.10 34.22
CA LEU A 50 -4.42 2.82 33.07
C LEU A 50 -5.02 4.23 32.96
N SER A 51 -6.38 4.33 32.99
CA SER A 51 -7.08 5.59 32.83
C SER A 51 -6.71 6.58 33.92
N SER A 52 -6.67 6.15 35.18
CA SER A 52 -6.29 7.02 36.31
C SER A 52 -4.86 7.51 36.22
N SER A 53 -3.93 6.65 35.80
CA SER A 53 -2.52 6.99 35.66
C SER A 53 -2.28 7.96 34.49
N LEU A 54 -2.92 7.72 33.33
CA LEU A 54 -2.79 8.59 32.16
C LEU A 54 -3.51 9.93 32.38
N ASP A 55 -4.67 9.96 33.03
CA ASP A 55 -5.37 11.22 33.39
C ASP A 55 -4.50 12.08 34.33
N ARG A 56 -3.86 11.47 35.34
CA ARG A 56 -2.93 12.17 36.22
C ARG A 56 -1.73 12.72 35.45
N LEU A 57 -1.07 11.88 34.64
CA LEU A 57 0.07 12.28 33.81
C LEU A 57 -0.27 13.45 32.88
N ALA A 58 -1.45 13.38 32.25
CA ALA A 58 -1.93 14.42 31.33
C ALA A 58 -2.17 15.76 32.05
N ARG A 59 -2.82 15.74 33.23
CA ARG A 59 -3.06 16.95 34.03
C ARG A 59 -1.76 17.58 34.54
N GLU A 60 -0.84 16.78 35.08
CA GLU A 60 0.46 17.24 35.58
C GLU A 60 1.30 17.95 34.50
N ASN A 61 1.12 17.60 33.23
CA ASN A 61 1.88 18.16 32.11
C ASN A 61 1.00 19.04 31.17
N HIS A 62 -0.18 19.47 31.61
CA HIS A 62 -1.10 20.32 30.83
C HIS A 62 -1.32 19.79 29.42
N SER A 63 -1.43 18.48 29.26
CA SER A 63 -1.43 17.78 27.98
C SER A 63 -2.72 16.96 27.79
N ILE A 64 -3.00 16.61 26.54
CA ILE A 64 -4.08 15.69 26.18
C ILE A 64 -3.42 14.43 25.58
N ILE A 65 -3.67 13.29 26.22
CA ILE A 65 -3.26 11.98 25.71
C ILE A 65 -4.49 11.32 25.08
N ALA A 66 -4.30 10.64 23.95
CA ALA A 66 -5.34 9.90 23.26
C ALA A 66 -4.91 8.47 22.99
N ARG A 67 -5.67 7.51 23.46
CA ARG A 67 -5.55 6.10 23.10
C ARG A 67 -6.40 5.82 21.87
N GLN A 68 -5.79 5.29 20.82
CA GLN A 68 -6.48 4.93 19.58
C GLN A 68 -7.44 3.75 19.80
N ILE A 69 -8.66 3.88 19.30
CA ILE A 69 -9.64 2.81 19.23
C ILE A 69 -10.10 2.71 17.78
N GLN A 70 -10.11 1.50 17.27
CA GLN A 70 -10.55 1.23 15.93
C GLN A 70 -11.77 0.33 15.96
N ARG A 71 -12.79 0.66 15.18
CA ARG A 71 -14.02 -0.11 15.02
C ARG A 71 -14.50 -0.11 13.59
N THR A 72 -15.31 -1.09 13.28
CA THR A 72 -16.06 -1.13 12.02
C THR A 72 -17.47 -0.61 12.27
N ASP A 73 -17.90 0.37 11.49
CA ASP A 73 -19.27 0.90 11.58
C ASP A 73 -20.30 -0.06 10.96
N SER A 74 -21.60 0.27 11.09
CA SER A 74 -22.68 -0.53 10.52
C SER A 74 -22.65 -0.66 8.99
N LYS A 75 -21.81 0.13 8.31
CA LYS A 75 -21.61 0.09 6.86
C LYS A 75 -20.36 -0.68 6.46
N GLY A 76 -19.66 -1.30 7.42
CA GLY A 76 -18.41 -2.00 7.20
C GLY A 76 -17.21 -1.07 6.97
N GLN A 77 -17.29 0.21 7.37
CA GLN A 77 -16.17 1.15 7.25
C GLN A 77 -15.42 1.26 8.57
N VAL A 78 -14.08 1.31 8.45
CA VAL A 78 -13.22 1.52 9.61
C VAL A 78 -13.35 2.94 10.12
N VAL A 79 -13.71 3.08 11.38
CA VAL A 79 -13.82 4.35 12.08
C VAL A 79 -12.84 4.36 13.24
N PHE A 80 -12.03 5.42 13.31
CA PHE A 80 -11.14 5.67 14.43
C PHE A 80 -11.80 6.63 15.42
N THR A 81 -11.83 6.20 16.68
CA THR A 81 -12.22 7.01 17.83
C THR A 81 -11.09 6.99 18.86
N TYR A 82 -11.16 7.86 19.84
CA TYR A 82 -10.06 8.01 20.78
C TYR A 82 -10.60 8.07 22.21
N ASP A 83 -10.01 7.27 23.08
CA ASP A 83 -10.17 7.44 24.51
C ASP A 83 -9.22 8.54 24.98
N ILE A 84 -9.77 9.57 25.61
CA ILE A 84 -9.08 10.84 25.87
C ILE A 84 -8.80 11.00 27.36
N TYR A 85 -7.56 11.25 27.70
CA TYR A 85 -7.09 11.53 29.03
C TYR A 85 -6.57 12.95 29.14
N GLY A 86 -6.89 13.60 30.26
CA GLY A 86 -6.60 15.02 30.49
C GLY A 86 -7.76 15.94 30.10
N GLU A 87 -7.55 17.22 30.33
CA GLU A 87 -8.55 18.29 30.13
C GLU A 87 -8.09 19.27 29.05
N GLY A 88 -9.02 19.65 28.16
CA GLY A 88 -8.71 20.64 27.13
C GLY A 88 -9.63 20.53 25.91
N LYS A 89 -9.44 21.45 24.96
CA LYS A 89 -10.19 21.45 23.71
C LYS A 89 -9.55 20.47 22.73
N LEU A 90 -10.34 19.51 22.28
CA LEU A 90 -9.88 18.54 21.29
C LEU A 90 -9.67 19.19 19.92
N PRO A 91 -8.62 18.81 19.18
CA PRO A 91 -8.46 19.20 17.78
C PRO A 91 -9.64 18.73 16.93
N LEU A 92 -9.97 19.50 15.87
CA LEU A 92 -11.00 19.13 14.91
C LEU A 92 -10.68 17.75 14.30
N GLY A 93 -11.73 16.95 14.03
CA GLY A 93 -11.59 15.62 13.44
C GLY A 93 -11.26 14.50 14.44
N ILE A 94 -10.93 14.81 15.70
CA ILE A 94 -10.74 13.81 16.77
C ILE A 94 -12.08 13.54 17.46
N LYS A 95 -12.54 12.28 17.37
CA LYS A 95 -13.80 11.84 17.99
C LYS A 95 -13.50 11.12 19.28
N ARG A 96 -14.08 11.60 20.40
CA ARG A 96 -13.98 10.94 21.70
C ARG A 96 -14.89 9.71 21.74
N GLU A 97 -14.36 8.59 22.25
CA GLU A 97 -15.15 7.40 22.53
C GLU A 97 -15.83 7.48 23.91
N LYS A 98 -16.91 6.73 24.08
CA LYS A 98 -17.57 6.58 25.37
C LYS A 98 -16.73 5.69 26.30
N LYS A 99 -16.54 6.07 27.57
CA LYS A 99 -15.69 5.34 28.51
C LYS A 99 -16.09 3.87 28.68
N GLU A 100 -17.39 3.57 28.71
CA GLU A 100 -17.92 2.20 28.84
C GLU A 100 -17.52 1.30 27.66
N LEU A 101 -17.46 1.89 26.47
CA LEU A 101 -17.03 1.18 25.27
C LEU A 101 -15.50 1.08 25.21
N ALA A 102 -14.80 2.15 25.57
CA ALA A 102 -13.35 2.21 25.61
C ALA A 102 -12.75 1.19 26.60
N ALA A 103 -13.43 0.93 27.73
CA ALA A 103 -12.99 -0.06 28.72
C ALA A 103 -12.93 -1.51 28.19
N ASN A 104 -13.68 -1.80 27.14
CA ASN A 104 -13.73 -3.15 26.53
C ASN A 104 -12.74 -3.35 25.38
N GLU A 105 -12.03 -2.30 24.99
CA GLU A 105 -11.11 -2.34 23.86
C GLU A 105 -9.67 -2.63 24.30
N SER A 106 -8.86 -3.10 23.36
CA SER A 106 -7.43 -3.42 23.60
C SER A 106 -6.69 -2.24 24.22
N LEU A 107 -5.87 -2.54 25.21
CA LEU A 107 -4.92 -1.59 25.79
C LEU A 107 -3.55 -1.63 25.07
N VAL A 108 -3.36 -2.60 24.18
CA VAL A 108 -2.12 -2.79 23.37
C VAL A 108 -2.33 -2.12 22.02
N VAL A 109 -2.20 -0.80 22.00
CA VAL A 109 -2.46 0.08 20.85
C VAL A 109 -1.56 1.30 20.87
N ASN A 110 -1.78 2.24 19.97
CA ASN A 110 -1.05 3.50 19.90
C ASN A 110 -1.63 4.55 20.87
N TYR A 111 -0.73 5.25 21.55
CA TYR A 111 -1.02 6.39 22.43
C TYR A 111 -0.39 7.65 21.84
N TYR A 112 -1.19 8.67 21.62
CA TYR A 112 -0.77 9.94 21.01
C TYR A 112 -0.75 11.05 22.05
N VAL A 113 0.23 11.93 21.99
CA VAL A 113 0.19 13.22 22.66
C VAL A 113 -0.43 14.23 21.69
N LEU A 114 -1.70 14.58 21.91
CA LEU A 114 -2.44 15.46 20.99
C LEU A 114 -2.04 16.92 21.14
N THR A 115 -1.85 17.37 22.38
CA THR A 115 -1.50 18.76 22.72
C THR A 115 -0.78 18.79 24.06
N GLY A 116 -0.02 19.87 24.32
CA GLY A 116 0.63 20.13 25.60
C GLY A 116 2.12 19.84 25.58
N ASP A 117 2.75 19.86 26.77
CA ASP A 117 4.20 19.81 26.95
C ASP A 117 4.72 18.44 27.38
N LEU A 118 3.87 17.40 27.31
CA LEU A 118 4.25 16.04 27.71
C LEU A 118 5.25 15.44 26.71
N GLU A 119 6.42 15.09 27.20
CA GLU A 119 7.41 14.35 26.44
C GLU A 119 6.98 12.87 26.27
N THR A 120 7.19 12.33 25.06
CA THR A 120 6.86 10.93 24.74
C THR A 120 7.60 9.93 25.59
N GLU A 121 8.81 10.24 26.00
CA GLU A 121 9.65 9.42 26.88
C GLU A 121 9.00 9.25 28.27
N LYS A 122 8.35 10.29 28.79
CA LYS A 122 7.65 10.24 30.07
C LYS A 122 6.36 9.43 29.98
N LEU A 123 5.66 9.53 28.85
CA LEU A 123 4.51 8.67 28.57
C LEU A 123 4.93 7.21 28.47
N ASP A 124 6.00 6.92 27.76
CA ASP A 124 6.58 5.58 27.63
C ASP A 124 6.98 4.98 28.97
N GLN A 125 7.72 5.73 29.79
CA GLN A 125 8.09 5.31 31.14
C GLN A 125 6.85 5.01 32.01
N THR A 126 5.80 5.81 31.90
CA THR A 126 4.55 5.57 32.63
C THR A 126 3.89 4.28 32.19
N LEU A 127 3.84 4.00 30.88
CA LEU A 127 3.32 2.75 30.36
C LEU A 127 4.16 1.55 30.82
N HIS A 128 5.47 1.67 30.85
CA HIS A 128 6.35 0.63 31.42
C HIS A 128 6.08 0.36 32.90
N THR A 129 5.88 1.39 33.72
CA THR A 129 5.55 1.21 35.15
C THR A 129 4.22 0.52 35.36
N LEU A 130 3.28 0.70 34.45
CA LEU A 130 1.98 0.02 34.43
C LEU A 130 2.08 -1.44 34.00
N GLY A 131 3.17 -1.88 33.36
CA GLY A 131 3.38 -3.26 32.96
C GLY A 131 3.34 -3.53 31.46
N PHE A 132 3.45 -2.50 30.63
CA PHE A 132 3.66 -2.67 29.19
C PHE A 132 5.17 -2.80 28.92
N SER A 133 5.61 -3.90 28.29
CA SER A 133 7.03 -4.26 28.22
C SER A 133 7.69 -3.93 26.89
N GLN A 134 6.94 -3.99 25.80
CA GLN A 134 7.45 -3.66 24.48
C GLN A 134 6.69 -2.45 23.93
N THR A 135 7.38 -1.32 23.98
CA THR A 135 6.88 -0.08 23.44
C THR A 135 7.88 0.44 22.40
N PHE A 136 7.41 1.26 21.49
CA PHE A 136 8.25 2.01 20.58
C PHE A 136 7.79 3.46 20.54
N ILE A 137 8.75 4.38 20.45
CA ILE A 137 8.48 5.80 20.33
C ILE A 137 8.72 6.20 18.88
N GLU A 138 7.71 6.79 18.26
CA GLU A 138 7.81 7.38 16.94
C GLU A 138 7.54 8.87 17.03
N LYS A 139 8.52 9.66 16.58
CA LYS A 139 8.40 11.12 16.48
C LYS A 139 8.19 11.51 15.02
N PRO A 140 7.31 12.48 14.74
CA PRO A 140 7.04 12.89 13.38
C PRO A 140 8.31 13.42 12.72
N ASN A 141 8.67 12.82 11.60
CA ASN A 141 9.78 13.25 10.76
C ASN A 141 9.23 13.63 9.38
N PRO A 142 9.26 14.91 9.00
CA PRO A 142 8.70 15.37 7.73
C PRO A 142 9.24 14.63 6.51
N LEU A 143 10.53 14.28 6.50
CA LEU A 143 11.14 13.55 5.39
C LEU A 143 10.65 12.10 5.33
N GLN A 144 10.57 11.41 6.46
CA GLN A 144 10.01 10.05 6.53
C GLN A 144 8.54 10.04 6.13
N THR A 145 7.76 11.03 6.59
CA THR A 145 6.36 11.22 6.19
C THR A 145 6.23 11.41 4.68
N PHE A 146 7.06 12.27 4.08
CA PHE A 146 7.07 12.45 2.63
C PHE A 146 7.42 11.16 1.89
N ILE A 147 8.45 10.44 2.34
CA ILE A 147 8.85 9.15 1.76
C ILE A 147 7.74 8.09 1.92
N ALA A 148 7.06 8.06 3.06
CA ALA A 148 5.94 7.13 3.29
C ALA A 148 4.79 7.36 2.30
N PHE A 149 4.46 8.64 1.99
CA PHE A 149 3.38 8.97 1.05
C PHE A 149 3.81 8.91 -0.42
N PHE A 150 5.05 9.25 -0.76
CA PHE A 150 5.49 9.41 -2.14
C PHE A 150 6.66 8.52 -2.55
N GLY A 151 7.27 7.76 -1.62
CA GLY A 151 8.46 6.95 -1.88
C GLY A 151 8.19 5.53 -2.33
N SER A 152 6.95 5.05 -2.25
CA SER A 152 6.57 3.68 -2.60
C SER A 152 5.41 3.63 -3.60
N GLY A 153 5.21 2.47 -4.21
CA GLY A 153 4.06 2.24 -5.07
C GLY A 153 4.03 3.13 -6.32
N SER A 154 2.84 3.51 -6.74
CA SER A 154 2.60 4.32 -7.94
C SER A 154 2.92 5.79 -7.75
N GLN A 155 2.96 6.28 -6.50
CA GLN A 155 3.30 7.66 -6.18
C GLN A 155 4.76 7.94 -6.45
N SER A 156 5.65 6.98 -6.17
CA SER A 156 7.06 7.12 -6.51
C SER A 156 7.27 7.22 -8.02
N LEU A 157 6.50 6.47 -8.81
CA LEU A 157 6.53 6.59 -10.28
C LEU A 157 6.04 7.97 -10.73
N ALA A 158 4.94 8.47 -10.18
CA ALA A 158 4.44 9.82 -10.48
C ALA A 158 5.45 10.90 -10.09
N LEU A 159 6.07 10.78 -8.92
CA LEU A 159 7.11 11.72 -8.47
C LEU A 159 8.31 11.74 -9.42
N VAL A 160 8.79 10.57 -9.88
CA VAL A 160 9.89 10.47 -10.86
C VAL A 160 9.47 11.11 -12.20
N ILE A 161 8.23 10.89 -12.66
CA ILE A 161 7.72 11.54 -13.88
C ILE A 161 7.70 13.06 -13.70
N PHE A 162 7.32 13.59 -12.53
CA PHE A 162 7.36 15.03 -12.24
C PHE A 162 8.80 15.58 -12.31
N ILE A 163 9.77 14.88 -11.74
CA ILE A 163 11.17 15.26 -11.78
C ILE A 163 11.69 15.30 -13.23
N ILE A 164 11.36 14.28 -14.02
CA ILE A 164 11.74 14.21 -15.44
C ILE A 164 11.08 15.35 -16.24
N SER A 165 9.78 15.58 -16.04
CA SER A 165 9.03 16.63 -16.73
C SER A 165 9.54 18.03 -16.36
N PHE A 166 9.82 18.27 -15.08
CA PHE A 166 10.43 19.52 -14.62
C PHE A 166 11.82 19.73 -15.23
N SER A 167 12.64 18.69 -15.28
CA SER A 167 13.97 18.73 -15.90
C SER A 167 13.89 19.12 -17.38
N ALA A 168 12.99 18.45 -18.11
CA ALA A 168 12.77 18.73 -19.54
C ALA A 168 12.33 20.18 -19.75
N LEU A 169 11.32 20.66 -19.01
CA LEU A 169 10.82 22.03 -19.11
C LEU A 169 11.87 23.07 -18.73
N THR A 170 12.67 22.80 -17.71
CA THR A 170 13.75 23.68 -17.27
C THR A 170 14.86 23.78 -18.32
N ILE A 171 15.30 22.67 -18.88
CA ILE A 171 16.30 22.64 -19.95
C ILE A 171 15.82 23.43 -21.18
N ILE A 172 14.56 23.28 -21.56
CA ILE A 172 13.98 24.03 -22.66
C ILE A 172 13.95 25.52 -22.39
N GLN A 173 13.45 25.92 -21.21
CA GLN A 173 13.43 27.32 -20.84
C GLN A 173 14.85 27.93 -20.91
N LYS A 174 15.83 27.26 -20.29
CA LYS A 174 17.22 27.72 -20.33
C LYS A 174 17.83 27.73 -21.73
N THR A 175 17.40 26.84 -22.58
CA THR A 175 17.81 26.83 -23.99
C THR A 175 17.27 28.03 -24.76
N LEU A 176 15.99 28.36 -24.58
CA LEU A 176 15.41 29.55 -25.17
C LEU A 176 16.05 30.86 -24.65
N GLU A 177 16.48 30.85 -23.39
CA GLU A 177 17.19 31.96 -22.75
C GLU A 177 18.69 32.04 -23.13
N MET A 178 19.23 31.03 -23.81
CA MET A 178 20.67 30.90 -24.10
C MET A 178 21.24 32.10 -24.91
N ARG A 179 20.44 32.65 -25.82
CA ARG A 179 20.82 33.85 -26.61
C ARG A 179 20.94 35.07 -25.70
N SER A 180 19.99 35.33 -24.84
CA SER A 180 20.04 36.48 -23.91
C SER A 180 21.15 36.33 -22.87
N ALA A 181 21.38 35.11 -22.40
CA ALA A 181 22.48 34.80 -21.49
C ALA A 181 23.85 34.98 -22.16
N GLY A 182 23.99 34.60 -23.45
CA GLY A 182 25.17 34.85 -24.25
C GLY A 182 25.49 36.33 -24.42
N ILE A 183 24.48 37.17 -24.68
CA ILE A 183 24.62 38.63 -24.74
C ILE A 183 25.10 39.19 -23.40
N ARG A 184 24.50 38.79 -22.29
CA ARG A 184 24.89 39.19 -20.93
C ARG A 184 26.33 38.80 -20.61
N TYR A 185 26.75 37.60 -21.07
CA TYR A 185 28.11 37.11 -20.89
C TYR A 185 29.13 37.97 -21.66
N ILE A 186 28.84 38.35 -22.92
CA ILE A 186 29.70 39.25 -23.72
C ILE A 186 29.71 40.67 -23.07
N SER A 187 28.62 41.12 -22.45
CA SER A 187 28.55 42.38 -21.73
C SER A 187 29.28 42.37 -20.38
N GLY A 188 30.05 41.31 -20.06
CA GLY A 188 30.92 41.21 -18.90
C GLY A 188 30.32 40.55 -17.68
N MET A 189 29.13 39.97 -17.77
CA MET A 189 28.50 39.27 -16.62
C MET A 189 29.29 37.99 -16.32
N ARG A 190 29.68 37.79 -15.05
CA ARG A 190 30.43 36.58 -14.61
C ARG A 190 29.48 35.36 -14.57
N ARG A 191 30.05 34.15 -14.68
CA ARG A 191 29.30 32.88 -14.68
C ARG A 191 28.45 32.68 -13.40
N LEU A 192 29.00 33.01 -12.24
CA LEU A 192 28.28 32.94 -10.98
C LEU A 192 27.08 33.90 -10.95
N GLN A 193 27.18 35.04 -11.62
CA GLN A 193 26.06 35.97 -11.75
C GLN A 193 24.99 35.42 -12.71
N LEU A 194 25.38 34.78 -13.81
CA LEU A 194 24.45 34.12 -14.73
C LEU A 194 23.75 32.94 -14.03
N PHE A 195 24.50 32.12 -13.29
CA PHE A 195 23.96 31.05 -12.46
C PHE A 195 22.97 31.59 -11.44
N GLY A 196 23.36 32.59 -10.65
CA GLY A 196 22.51 33.18 -9.62
C GLY A 196 21.24 33.83 -10.20
N HIS A 197 21.32 34.48 -11.35
CA HIS A 197 20.17 35.06 -12.02
C HIS A 197 19.19 33.98 -12.50
N SER A 198 19.70 32.93 -13.13
CA SER A 198 18.91 31.79 -13.60
C SER A 198 18.25 31.04 -12.45
N LEU A 199 18.96 30.82 -11.34
CA LEU A 199 18.43 30.14 -10.16
C LEU A 199 17.41 30.99 -9.42
N LYS A 200 17.59 32.32 -9.37
CA LYS A 200 16.63 33.25 -8.74
C LYS A 200 15.27 33.17 -9.41
N ASP A 201 15.21 33.17 -10.74
CA ASP A 201 13.95 33.11 -11.49
C ASP A 201 13.22 31.78 -11.21
N ASP A 202 13.97 30.67 -11.21
CA ASP A 202 13.42 29.34 -10.87
C ASP A 202 12.92 29.29 -9.42
N SER A 203 13.66 29.88 -8.47
CA SER A 203 13.30 29.92 -7.04
C SER A 203 11.99 30.68 -6.80
N ILE A 204 11.77 31.80 -7.52
CA ILE A 204 10.53 32.55 -7.43
C ILE A 204 9.34 31.74 -7.94
N GLU A 205 9.51 31.01 -9.05
CA GLU A 205 8.45 30.16 -9.60
C GLU A 205 8.09 29.00 -8.65
N LEU A 206 9.08 28.37 -8.01
CA LEU A 206 8.88 27.31 -7.02
C LEU A 206 8.21 27.82 -5.74
N LEU A 207 8.62 29.01 -5.28
CA LEU A 207 8.00 29.67 -4.12
C LEU A 207 6.52 29.97 -4.38
N LEU A 208 6.17 30.45 -5.57
CA LEU A 208 4.77 30.66 -5.96
C LEU A 208 3.97 29.36 -5.94
N GLY A 209 4.54 28.28 -6.45
CA GLY A 209 3.90 26.96 -6.38
C GLY A 209 3.62 26.51 -4.94
N CYS A 210 4.58 26.69 -4.05
CA CYS A 210 4.45 26.40 -2.62
C CYS A 210 3.36 27.24 -1.95
N ILE A 211 3.29 28.54 -2.24
CA ILE A 211 2.26 29.45 -1.71
C ILE A 211 0.87 29.03 -2.18
N VAL A 212 0.69 28.74 -3.48
CA VAL A 212 -0.60 28.31 -4.03
C VAL A 212 -1.07 27.01 -3.38
N ALA A 213 -0.17 26.03 -3.22
CA ALA A 213 -0.45 24.76 -2.55
C ALA A 213 -0.87 24.98 -1.08
N SER A 214 -0.17 25.85 -0.37
CA SER A 214 -0.47 26.17 1.04
C SER A 214 -1.84 26.83 1.21
N ILE A 215 -2.17 27.81 0.35
CA ILE A 215 -3.46 28.51 0.37
C ILE A 215 -4.59 27.52 0.07
N MET A 216 -4.46 26.74 -1.00
CA MET A 216 -5.46 25.74 -1.37
C MET A 216 -5.62 24.70 -0.24
N GLY A 217 -4.51 24.23 0.33
CA GLY A 217 -4.52 23.32 1.47
C GLY A 217 -5.33 23.88 2.64
N ALA A 218 -5.08 25.13 3.03
CA ALA A 218 -5.79 25.78 4.11
C ALA A 218 -7.30 25.90 3.83
N VAL A 219 -7.68 26.31 2.62
CA VAL A 219 -9.09 26.46 2.22
C VAL A 219 -9.82 25.11 2.26
N LEU A 220 -9.21 24.05 1.71
CA LEU A 220 -9.84 22.73 1.67
C LEU A 220 -9.92 22.08 3.05
N ILE A 221 -8.88 22.21 3.89
CA ILE A 221 -8.92 21.71 5.27
C ILE A 221 -10.06 22.37 6.05
N TYR A 222 -10.22 23.67 5.92
CA TYR A 222 -11.32 24.40 6.55
C TYR A 222 -12.69 23.99 6.00
N SER A 223 -12.83 23.85 4.67
CA SER A 223 -14.09 23.48 4.01
C SER A 223 -14.55 22.06 4.35
N PHE A 224 -13.62 21.12 4.46
CA PHE A 224 -13.91 19.71 4.79
C PHE A 224 -13.81 19.39 6.29
N GLN A 225 -13.56 20.40 7.13
CA GLN A 225 -13.38 20.26 8.58
C GLN A 225 -12.36 19.15 8.96
N LEU A 226 -11.27 19.07 8.20
CA LEU A 226 -10.20 18.11 8.45
C LEU A 226 -9.36 18.54 9.67
N THR A 227 -8.58 17.58 10.20
CA THR A 227 -7.69 17.86 11.34
C THR A 227 -6.63 18.92 10.99
N PRO A 228 -6.30 19.84 11.89
CA PRO A 228 -5.25 20.84 11.67
C PRO A 228 -3.88 20.23 11.35
N PHE A 229 -3.63 19.00 11.82
CA PHE A 229 -2.40 18.24 11.53
C PHE A 229 -2.19 18.00 10.03
N THR A 230 -3.25 17.91 9.25
CA THR A 230 -3.20 17.80 7.79
C THR A 230 -2.42 18.97 7.16
N TYR A 231 -2.55 20.16 7.71
CA TYR A 231 -1.86 21.33 7.21
C TYR A 231 -0.34 21.25 7.37
N SER A 232 0.13 20.73 8.50
CA SER A 232 1.57 20.53 8.73
C SER A 232 2.18 19.52 7.74
N VAL A 233 1.45 18.45 7.42
CA VAL A 233 1.87 17.44 6.43
C VAL A 233 1.92 18.04 5.02
N ILE A 234 0.93 18.85 4.64
CA ILE A 234 0.90 19.50 3.32
C ILE A 234 2.07 20.47 3.17
N ILE A 235 2.29 21.35 4.15
CA ILE A 235 3.37 22.33 4.09
C ILE A 235 4.73 21.64 4.06
N SER A 236 4.98 20.70 4.96
CA SER A 236 6.27 19.99 5.01
C SER A 236 6.54 19.21 3.72
N SER A 237 5.54 18.51 3.19
CA SER A 237 5.67 17.78 1.93
C SER A 237 5.88 18.72 0.74
N SER A 238 5.19 19.87 0.70
CA SER A 238 5.38 20.86 -0.35
C SER A 238 6.78 21.49 -0.28
N ILE A 239 7.30 21.78 0.91
CA ILE A 239 8.67 22.30 1.11
C ILE A 239 9.70 21.28 0.63
N ILE A 240 9.55 20.00 0.99
CA ILE A 240 10.47 18.94 0.58
C ILE A 240 10.44 18.77 -0.93
N TYR A 241 9.25 18.69 -1.54
CA TYR A 241 9.09 18.56 -2.99
C TYR A 241 9.74 19.73 -3.75
N ASN A 242 9.41 20.97 -3.37
CA ASN A 242 9.99 22.14 -4.02
C ASN A 242 11.49 22.28 -3.73
N GLY A 243 11.97 21.81 -2.57
CA GLY A 243 13.40 21.71 -2.26
C GLY A 243 14.14 20.76 -3.19
N MET A 244 13.54 19.58 -3.49
CA MET A 244 14.08 18.65 -4.48
C MET A 244 14.15 19.29 -5.88
N LEU A 245 13.09 19.96 -6.32
CA LEU A 245 13.06 20.67 -7.60
C LEU A 245 14.06 21.83 -7.64
N LEU A 246 14.29 22.52 -6.53
CA LEU A 246 15.28 23.61 -6.42
C LEU A 246 16.71 23.08 -6.55
N ILE A 247 17.03 21.97 -5.89
CA ILE A 247 18.33 21.30 -6.03
C ILE A 247 18.57 20.90 -7.49
N LEU A 248 17.57 20.30 -8.11
CA LEU A 248 17.64 19.92 -9.53
C LEU A 248 17.82 21.16 -10.44
N SER A 249 17.06 22.23 -10.17
CA SER A 249 17.19 23.49 -10.90
C SER A 249 18.58 24.11 -10.72
N ALA A 250 19.16 24.03 -9.52
CA ALA A 250 20.53 24.50 -9.27
C ALA A 250 21.55 23.72 -10.11
N ILE A 251 21.45 22.39 -10.16
CA ILE A 251 22.31 21.55 -11.00
C ILE A 251 22.17 21.94 -12.48
N LEU A 252 20.95 22.06 -12.98
CA LEU A 252 20.68 22.40 -14.38
C LEU A 252 21.13 23.84 -14.70
N SER A 253 20.97 24.79 -13.78
CA SER A 253 21.44 26.17 -13.93
C SER A 253 22.96 26.25 -13.94
N PHE A 254 23.63 25.43 -13.14
CA PHE A 254 25.09 25.34 -13.13
C PHE A 254 25.62 24.77 -14.47
N LEU A 255 25.03 23.67 -14.93
CA LEU A 255 25.38 23.09 -16.23
C LEU A 255 25.13 24.07 -17.38
N PHE A 256 24.02 24.84 -17.31
CA PHE A 256 23.69 25.87 -18.27
C PHE A 256 24.75 26.99 -18.29
N ALA A 257 25.11 27.53 -17.13
CA ALA A 257 26.12 28.59 -17.03
C ALA A 257 27.50 28.13 -17.50
N TYR A 258 27.83 26.85 -17.28
CA TYR A 258 29.08 26.26 -17.80
C TYR A 258 29.03 26.02 -19.29
N SER A 259 27.88 25.60 -19.86
CA SER A 259 27.74 25.31 -21.27
C SER A 259 27.91 26.55 -22.19
N ILE A 260 27.57 27.74 -21.70
CA ILE A 260 27.71 29.01 -22.46
C ILE A 260 29.14 29.23 -22.88
N GLN A 261 30.15 28.78 -22.09
CA GLN A 261 31.55 28.91 -22.44
C GLN A 261 31.99 27.96 -23.56
N THR A 262 31.45 26.79 -23.63
CA THR A 262 31.84 25.73 -24.59
C THR A 262 31.16 25.90 -25.94
N ILE A 263 30.16 26.78 -26.04
CA ILE A 263 29.43 27.03 -27.28
C ILE A 263 30.09 28.22 -28.01
N HIS A 264 30.30 28.09 -29.32
CA HIS A 264 30.74 29.21 -30.13
C HIS A 264 29.71 30.33 -30.12
N LEU A 265 30.06 31.48 -29.55
CA LEU A 265 29.17 32.62 -29.32
C LEU A 265 28.62 33.22 -30.64
N VAL A 266 29.40 33.21 -31.72
CA VAL A 266 28.96 33.76 -33.01
C VAL A 266 27.75 33.05 -33.63
N PRO A 267 27.68 31.70 -33.70
CA PRO A 267 26.45 31.01 -34.07
C PRO A 267 25.28 31.27 -33.16
N LEU A 268 25.50 31.36 -31.83
CA LEU A 268 24.47 31.63 -30.84
C LEU A 268 23.83 33.01 -31.05
N LEU A 269 24.65 34.05 -31.30
CA LEU A 269 24.13 35.38 -31.61
C LEU A 269 23.32 35.42 -32.92
N LYS A 270 23.66 34.57 -33.89
CA LYS A 270 22.91 34.37 -35.14
C LYS A 270 21.66 33.50 -34.97
N GLY A 271 21.27 33.16 -33.72
CA GLY A 271 20.10 32.37 -33.38
C GLY A 271 20.24 30.85 -33.55
N LYS A 272 21.46 30.34 -33.78
CA LYS A 272 21.70 28.90 -33.88
C LYS A 272 21.95 28.33 -32.46
N VAL A 273 20.95 27.71 -31.89
CA VAL A 273 21.01 27.02 -30.58
C VAL A 273 21.36 25.53 -30.81
N PRO A 274 22.12 24.85 -29.93
CA PRO A 274 22.49 23.44 -30.09
C PRO A 274 21.31 22.49 -29.79
N LEU A 275 20.22 22.65 -30.53
CA LEU A 275 18.94 21.94 -30.31
C LEU A 275 19.08 20.41 -30.48
N LYS A 276 20.00 19.93 -31.30
CA LYS A 276 20.19 18.48 -31.53
C LYS A 276 20.51 17.71 -30.23
N ARG A 277 21.38 18.26 -29.36
CA ARG A 277 21.73 17.61 -28.08
C ARG A 277 20.54 17.58 -27.12
N ILE A 278 19.71 18.60 -27.16
CA ILE A 278 18.53 18.72 -26.32
C ILE A 278 17.43 17.76 -26.79
N LEU A 279 17.27 17.59 -28.10
CA LEU A 279 16.37 16.58 -28.64
C LEU A 279 16.72 15.16 -28.16
N VAL A 280 18.03 14.81 -28.13
CA VAL A 280 18.47 13.53 -27.60
C VAL A 280 18.08 13.37 -26.12
N PHE A 281 18.29 14.41 -25.31
CA PHE A 281 17.87 14.37 -23.89
C PHE A 281 16.35 14.19 -23.74
N LEU A 282 15.56 14.90 -24.55
CA LEU A 282 14.11 14.77 -24.54
C LEU A 282 13.63 13.38 -24.99
N PHE A 283 14.33 12.77 -25.95
CA PHE A 283 14.06 11.38 -26.32
C PHE A 283 14.30 10.42 -25.14
N ILE A 284 15.36 10.62 -24.35
CA ILE A 284 15.61 9.83 -23.14
C ILE A 284 14.48 10.05 -22.12
N CYS A 285 14.06 11.30 -21.90
CA CYS A 285 12.93 11.61 -21.02
C CYS A 285 11.63 10.94 -21.46
N GLN A 286 11.34 10.94 -22.76
CA GLN A 286 10.16 10.26 -23.31
C GLN A 286 10.24 8.74 -23.13
N PHE A 287 11.39 8.14 -23.43
CA PHE A 287 11.61 6.70 -23.22
C PHE A 287 11.34 6.30 -21.76
N LEU A 288 11.89 7.05 -20.82
CA LEU A 288 11.65 6.82 -19.38
C LEU A 288 10.19 7.02 -19.01
N ALA A 289 9.52 8.06 -19.55
CA ALA A 289 8.10 8.29 -19.29
C ALA A 289 7.23 7.14 -19.78
N VAL A 290 7.49 6.57 -20.96
CA VAL A 290 6.78 5.40 -21.50
C VAL A 290 6.94 4.20 -20.56
N ALA A 291 8.18 3.90 -20.14
CA ALA A 291 8.47 2.79 -19.25
C ALA A 291 7.76 2.95 -17.88
N LEU A 292 7.84 4.13 -17.28
CA LEU A 292 7.24 4.41 -15.96
C LEU A 292 5.71 4.36 -16.00
N ILE A 293 5.08 4.84 -17.08
CA ILE A 293 3.63 4.77 -17.23
C ILE A 293 3.18 3.33 -17.47
N GLY A 294 3.90 2.56 -18.26
CA GLY A 294 3.62 1.13 -18.41
C GLY A 294 3.66 0.39 -17.07
N LEU A 295 4.65 0.69 -16.23
CA LEU A 295 4.72 0.16 -14.85
C LEU A 295 3.56 0.66 -13.98
N ALA A 296 3.13 1.93 -14.13
CA ALA A 296 1.97 2.44 -13.39
C ALA A 296 0.68 1.73 -13.80
N ILE A 297 0.46 1.49 -15.10
CA ILE A 297 -0.69 0.73 -15.61
C ILE A 297 -0.66 -0.70 -15.07
N HIS A 298 0.52 -1.34 -15.03
CA HIS A 298 0.67 -2.67 -14.43
C HIS A 298 0.28 -2.69 -12.95
N ARG A 299 0.72 -1.70 -12.18
CA ARG A 299 0.33 -1.57 -10.76
C ARG A 299 -1.18 -1.38 -10.59
N ILE A 300 -1.80 -0.51 -11.40
CA ILE A 300 -3.25 -0.30 -11.38
C ILE A 300 -4.00 -1.61 -11.69
N SER A 301 -3.51 -2.39 -12.62
CA SER A 301 -4.11 -3.70 -12.96
C SER A 301 -4.05 -4.69 -11.79
N ILE A 302 -2.90 -4.81 -11.13
CA ILE A 302 -2.74 -5.69 -9.96
C ILE A 302 -3.70 -5.24 -8.85
N TYR A 303 -3.69 -3.97 -8.49
CA TYR A 303 -4.56 -3.47 -7.43
C TYR A 303 -6.05 -3.55 -7.79
N GLY A 304 -6.41 -3.45 -9.07
CA GLY A 304 -7.78 -3.63 -9.53
C GLY A 304 -8.30 -5.05 -9.28
N SER A 305 -7.48 -6.08 -9.56
CA SER A 305 -7.84 -7.47 -9.28
C SER A 305 -7.95 -7.76 -7.78
N VAL A 306 -7.04 -7.20 -7.00
CA VAL A 306 -7.07 -7.28 -5.53
C VAL A 306 -8.34 -6.62 -4.98
N TRP A 307 -8.73 -5.49 -5.52
CA TRP A 307 -9.95 -4.78 -5.13
C TRP A 307 -11.22 -5.59 -5.36
N GLN A 308 -11.32 -6.28 -6.51
CA GLN A 308 -12.46 -7.15 -6.79
C GLN A 308 -12.55 -8.29 -5.77
N THR A 309 -11.43 -8.98 -5.50
CA THR A 309 -11.34 -10.03 -4.48
C THR A 309 -11.72 -9.52 -3.10
N HIS A 310 -11.33 -8.28 -2.79
CA HIS A 310 -11.69 -7.64 -1.54
C HIS A 310 -13.20 -7.36 -1.42
N GLN A 311 -13.88 -6.90 -2.48
CA GLN A 311 -15.32 -6.69 -2.43
C GLN A 311 -16.08 -7.99 -2.13
N GLU A 312 -15.73 -9.09 -2.80
CA GLU A 312 -16.31 -10.42 -2.52
C GLU A 312 -16.04 -10.85 -1.06
N GLY A 313 -14.82 -10.63 -0.56
CA GLY A 313 -14.45 -10.92 0.83
C GLY A 313 -15.18 -10.08 1.85
N SER A 314 -15.33 -8.78 1.61
CA SER A 314 -16.04 -7.86 2.50
C SER A 314 -17.50 -8.25 2.71
N GLU A 315 -18.18 -8.71 1.66
CA GLU A 315 -19.55 -9.24 1.75
C GLU A 315 -19.60 -10.52 2.61
N ALA A 316 -18.63 -11.42 2.43
CA ALA A 316 -18.55 -12.65 3.23
C ALA A 316 -18.28 -12.33 4.72
N TRP A 317 -17.35 -11.42 5.01
CA TRP A 317 -17.02 -11.00 6.36
C TRP A 317 -18.17 -10.25 7.07
N SER A 318 -18.94 -9.44 6.36
CA SER A 318 -20.08 -8.71 6.95
C SER A 318 -21.16 -9.64 7.54
N LYS A 319 -21.29 -10.85 7.00
CA LYS A 319 -22.18 -11.90 7.50
C LYS A 319 -21.65 -12.60 8.75
N GLN A 320 -20.43 -12.29 9.17
CA GLN A 320 -19.64 -13.00 10.18
C GLN A 320 -19.15 -12.05 11.30
N SER A 321 -19.93 -11.03 11.64
CA SER A 321 -19.51 -9.91 12.51
C SER A 321 -19.23 -10.30 13.97
N ASN A 322 -19.70 -11.47 14.43
CA ASN A 322 -19.58 -11.89 15.82
C ASN A 322 -18.30 -12.66 16.17
N TRP A 323 -17.49 -13.00 15.15
CA TRP A 323 -16.27 -13.75 15.40
C TRP A 323 -15.19 -12.90 16.06
N VAL A 324 -14.64 -13.44 17.15
CA VAL A 324 -13.57 -12.81 17.95
C VAL A 324 -12.32 -13.69 17.91
N GLN A 325 -11.20 -13.08 17.59
CA GLN A 325 -9.87 -13.67 17.73
C GLN A 325 -9.25 -13.20 19.05
N ILE A 326 -8.48 -14.08 19.67
CA ILE A 326 -7.81 -13.82 20.94
C ILE A 326 -6.32 -13.73 20.66
N GLY A 327 -5.73 -12.56 20.94
CA GLY A 327 -4.29 -12.39 20.87
C GLY A 327 -3.62 -12.93 22.13
N GLU A 328 -2.65 -13.83 21.98
CA GLU A 328 -1.89 -14.38 23.06
C GLU A 328 -0.76 -13.45 23.53
N ASN A 329 -0.48 -13.48 24.82
CA ASN A 329 0.73 -12.88 25.36
C ASN A 329 1.89 -13.90 25.24
N ARG A 330 2.77 -13.68 24.25
CA ARG A 330 3.87 -14.62 23.94
C ARG A 330 4.88 -14.84 25.08
N GLU A 331 4.84 -14.08 26.17
CA GLU A 331 5.74 -14.29 27.30
C GLU A 331 5.50 -15.60 28.01
N ASP A 332 4.28 -16.05 28.08
CA ASP A 332 3.93 -17.32 28.71
C ASP A 332 4.60 -18.52 28.02
N PHE A 333 5.01 -18.33 26.77
CA PHE A 333 5.71 -19.32 25.94
C PHE A 333 7.18 -18.95 25.66
N SER A 334 7.71 -17.90 26.30
CA SER A 334 9.10 -17.47 26.08
C SER A 334 10.09 -18.40 26.81
N GLN A 335 11.33 -18.47 26.30
CA GLN A 335 12.41 -19.23 26.92
C GLN A 335 12.75 -18.78 28.37
N LYS A 336 12.27 -17.61 28.81
CA LYS A 336 12.47 -17.07 30.17
C LYS A 336 11.50 -17.65 31.19
N THR A 337 10.43 -18.30 30.74
CA THR A 337 9.42 -18.89 31.62
C THR A 337 9.81 -20.32 31.98
N ASN A 338 9.57 -20.75 33.23
CA ASN A 338 9.84 -22.11 33.68
C ASN A 338 9.08 -23.12 32.77
N LYS A 339 9.73 -24.23 32.43
CA LYS A 339 9.17 -25.27 31.54
C LYS A 339 7.84 -25.84 32.08
N GLU A 340 7.71 -25.96 33.40
CA GLU A 340 6.46 -26.42 34.05
C GLU A 340 5.31 -25.44 33.81
N THR A 341 5.57 -24.15 33.97
CA THR A 341 4.57 -23.08 33.71
C THR A 341 4.15 -23.05 32.26
N GLN A 342 5.08 -23.30 31.34
CA GLN A 342 4.76 -23.40 29.89
C GLN A 342 3.82 -24.57 29.58
N ILE A 343 4.08 -25.74 30.21
CA ILE A 343 3.24 -26.92 30.05
C ILE A 343 1.84 -26.67 30.64
N GLU A 344 1.75 -26.07 31.81
CA GLU A 344 0.47 -25.72 32.44
C GLU A 344 -0.34 -24.73 31.60
N ASN A 345 0.31 -23.69 31.09
CA ASN A 345 -0.36 -22.71 30.23
C ASN A 345 -0.84 -23.34 28.94
N ARG A 346 -0.03 -24.18 28.28
CA ARG A 346 -0.48 -24.93 27.10
C ARG A 346 -1.70 -25.81 27.39
N ALA A 347 -1.74 -26.47 28.53
CA ALA A 347 -2.90 -27.27 28.94
C ALA A 347 -4.15 -26.42 29.13
N LYS A 348 -4.03 -25.23 29.72
CA LYS A 348 -5.16 -24.28 29.87
C LYS A 348 -5.63 -23.77 28.50
N TRP A 349 -4.72 -23.42 27.60
CA TRP A 349 -5.06 -23.00 26.26
C TRP A 349 -5.74 -24.13 25.45
N SER A 350 -5.27 -25.36 25.56
CA SER A 350 -5.93 -26.51 24.91
C SER A 350 -7.38 -26.65 25.36
N LYS A 351 -7.64 -26.60 26.67
CA LYS A 351 -9.00 -26.65 27.23
C LYS A 351 -9.86 -25.47 26.80
N LEU A 352 -9.29 -24.26 26.75
CA LEU A 352 -9.99 -23.08 26.23
C LEU A 352 -10.42 -23.27 24.77
N ILE A 353 -9.53 -23.85 23.94
CA ILE A 353 -9.80 -24.12 22.52
C ILE A 353 -10.91 -25.16 22.38
N GLU A 354 -10.84 -26.28 23.14
CA GLU A 354 -11.86 -27.31 23.18
C GLU A 354 -13.23 -26.71 23.53
N SER A 355 -13.31 -26.02 24.66
CA SER A 355 -14.56 -25.35 25.06
C SER A 355 -14.98 -24.25 24.10
N GLY A 356 -14.05 -23.54 23.46
CA GLY A 356 -14.35 -22.56 22.43
C GLY A 356 -15.05 -23.20 21.23
N ILE A 357 -14.56 -24.35 20.76
CA ILE A 357 -15.14 -25.10 19.65
C ILE A 357 -16.51 -25.69 20.04
N GLU A 358 -16.64 -26.30 21.22
CA GLU A 358 -17.92 -26.78 21.76
C GLU A 358 -18.98 -25.68 21.87
N ASN A 359 -18.57 -24.45 22.20
CA ASN A 359 -19.44 -23.26 22.24
C ASN A 359 -19.63 -22.62 20.83
N GLY A 360 -19.42 -23.37 19.78
CA GLY A 360 -19.67 -22.96 18.40
C GLY A 360 -18.54 -22.14 17.77
N GLY A 361 -17.35 -22.18 18.34
CA GLY A 361 -16.14 -21.59 17.74
C GLY A 361 -15.78 -22.25 16.42
N LEU A 362 -15.08 -21.53 15.56
CA LEU A 362 -14.71 -21.93 14.21
C LEU A 362 -13.20 -21.95 14.05
N LEU A 363 -12.63 -23.07 13.65
CA LEU A 363 -11.29 -23.14 13.07
C LEU A 363 -11.38 -23.02 11.55
N ALA A 364 -10.57 -22.15 10.97
CA ALA A 364 -10.39 -22.05 9.52
C ALA A 364 -8.91 -21.74 9.19
N TYR A 365 -8.10 -22.80 9.17
CA TYR A 365 -6.67 -22.67 8.93
C TYR A 365 -6.32 -22.91 7.45
N HIS A 366 -5.49 -22.04 6.94
CA HIS A 366 -4.90 -22.10 5.60
C HIS A 366 -3.43 -21.67 5.65
N ASN A 367 -2.61 -22.16 4.74
CA ASN A 367 -1.17 -21.88 4.73
C ASN A 367 -0.77 -20.72 3.78
N LEU A 368 -1.67 -19.78 3.49
CA LEU A 368 -1.40 -18.65 2.58
C LEU A 368 -0.19 -17.78 3.00
N VAL A 369 0.08 -17.72 4.29
CA VAL A 369 1.19 -16.96 4.86
C VAL A 369 2.56 -17.42 4.33
N SER A 370 2.67 -18.68 3.93
CA SER A 370 3.91 -19.26 3.40
C SER A 370 4.12 -19.03 1.90
N PHE A 371 3.10 -18.51 1.20
CA PHE A 371 3.18 -18.27 -0.24
C PHE A 371 3.74 -16.90 -0.57
N SER A 372 4.59 -16.83 -1.58
CA SER A 372 5.06 -15.58 -2.15
C SER A 372 3.92 -14.82 -2.85
N SER A 373 4.14 -13.56 -3.18
CA SER A 373 3.20 -12.76 -3.98
C SER A 373 2.91 -13.32 -5.37
N LYS A 374 3.71 -14.28 -5.84
CA LYS A 374 3.50 -15.01 -7.10
C LYS A 374 2.63 -16.27 -6.93
N GLY A 375 2.16 -16.55 -5.73
CA GLY A 375 1.38 -17.77 -5.42
C GLY A 375 2.20 -19.05 -5.44
N VAL A 376 3.50 -18.97 -5.20
CA VAL A 376 4.42 -20.11 -5.12
C VAL A 376 5.05 -20.16 -3.74
N MET A 377 5.15 -21.35 -3.17
CA MET A 377 5.84 -21.68 -1.93
C MET A 377 6.87 -22.75 -2.19
N THR A 378 8.03 -22.65 -1.55
CA THR A 378 9.04 -23.70 -1.53
C THR A 378 9.03 -24.36 -0.15
N ASP A 379 8.78 -25.66 -0.08
CA ASP A 379 8.87 -26.42 1.16
C ASP A 379 10.34 -26.43 1.64
N PRO A 380 10.63 -25.87 2.81
CA PRO A 380 12.01 -25.78 3.30
C PRO A 380 12.63 -27.15 3.62
N SER A 381 11.81 -28.18 3.84
CA SER A 381 12.29 -29.52 4.19
C SER A 381 12.66 -30.36 2.98
N THR A 382 11.89 -30.23 1.90
CA THR A 382 12.05 -31.04 0.67
C THR A 382 12.59 -30.26 -0.52
N GLY A 383 12.59 -28.92 -0.46
CA GLY A 383 12.92 -28.04 -1.59
C GLY A 383 11.89 -28.07 -2.73
N LYS A 384 10.75 -28.74 -2.53
CA LYS A 384 9.69 -28.83 -3.54
C LYS A 384 8.90 -27.53 -3.63
N GLU A 385 8.66 -27.07 -4.85
CA GLU A 385 7.80 -25.92 -5.10
C GLU A 385 6.34 -26.36 -5.26
N PHE A 386 5.44 -25.58 -4.63
CA PHE A 386 3.99 -25.73 -4.73
C PHE A 386 3.36 -24.45 -5.25
N SER A 387 2.40 -24.61 -6.15
CA SER A 387 1.46 -23.54 -6.48
C SER A 387 0.30 -23.53 -5.47
N ILE A 388 -0.25 -22.36 -5.20
CA ILE A 388 -1.43 -22.20 -4.34
C ILE A 388 -2.65 -23.01 -4.82
N THR A 389 -2.66 -23.43 -6.09
CA THR A 389 -3.72 -24.23 -6.70
C THR A 389 -3.47 -25.74 -6.64
N ASP A 390 -2.31 -26.16 -6.17
CA ASP A 390 -1.97 -27.58 -6.09
C ASP A 390 -2.74 -28.27 -4.97
N TYR A 391 -3.16 -29.51 -5.20
CA TYR A 391 -3.84 -30.33 -4.19
C TYR A 391 -2.80 -31.00 -3.29
N ASP A 392 -2.41 -30.27 -2.27
CA ASP A 392 -1.40 -30.66 -1.28
C ASP A 392 -1.78 -30.10 0.10
N PRO A 393 -1.46 -30.80 1.20
CA PRO A 393 -1.72 -30.32 2.56
C PRO A 393 -1.22 -28.88 2.82
N LEU A 394 -0.14 -28.49 2.16
CA LEU A 394 0.47 -27.16 2.31
C LEU A 394 -0.08 -26.11 1.34
N ALA A 395 -0.92 -26.49 0.36
CA ALA A 395 -1.38 -25.58 -0.71
C ALA A 395 -2.91 -25.36 -0.71
N ASN A 396 -3.65 -25.90 -1.70
CA ASN A 396 -5.09 -25.68 -1.82
C ASN A 396 -5.89 -26.56 -0.83
N SER A 397 -5.63 -26.37 0.45
CA SER A 397 -6.22 -27.10 1.56
C SER A 397 -6.73 -26.15 2.63
N LEU A 398 -7.86 -26.48 3.22
CA LEU A 398 -8.46 -25.72 4.29
C LEU A 398 -8.81 -26.65 5.46
N TYR A 399 -8.23 -26.40 6.62
CA TYR A 399 -8.44 -27.17 7.83
C TYR A 399 -9.53 -26.50 8.66
N VAL A 400 -10.61 -27.22 8.94
CA VAL A 400 -11.82 -26.63 9.52
C VAL A 400 -12.42 -27.52 10.61
N THR A 401 -13.15 -26.90 11.52
CA THR A 401 -14.06 -27.60 12.43
C THR A 401 -15.37 -27.99 11.72
N PRO A 402 -16.11 -29.01 12.19
CA PRO A 402 -17.32 -29.50 11.51
C PRO A 402 -18.38 -28.43 11.25
N ASN A 403 -18.54 -27.43 12.15
CA ASN A 403 -19.50 -26.34 12.01
C ASN A 403 -19.25 -25.44 10.79
N TYR A 404 -18.02 -25.45 10.22
CA TYR A 404 -17.73 -24.78 8.94
C TYR A 404 -18.62 -25.28 7.82
N LEU A 405 -18.96 -26.58 7.82
CA LEU A 405 -19.83 -27.18 6.78
C LEU A 405 -21.21 -26.52 6.76
N ASP A 406 -21.77 -26.25 7.95
CA ASP A 406 -23.06 -25.58 8.07
C ASP A 406 -22.99 -24.09 7.71
N ILE A 407 -21.98 -23.41 8.21
CA ILE A 407 -21.76 -21.99 7.95
C ILE A 407 -21.61 -21.74 6.44
N GLN A 408 -20.86 -22.58 5.75
CA GLN A 408 -20.61 -22.48 4.31
C GLN A 408 -21.63 -23.26 3.45
N ARG A 409 -22.65 -23.84 4.08
CA ARG A 409 -23.73 -24.63 3.43
C ARG A 409 -23.16 -25.69 2.49
N ILE A 410 -22.20 -26.48 3.00
CA ILE A 410 -21.59 -27.55 2.23
C ILE A 410 -22.53 -28.75 2.29
N SER A 411 -22.94 -29.23 1.12
CA SER A 411 -23.85 -30.37 1.01
C SER A 411 -23.07 -31.68 1.24
N VAL A 412 -23.34 -32.30 2.37
CA VAL A 412 -22.92 -33.67 2.72
C VAL A 412 -24.14 -34.43 3.20
N SER A 413 -24.13 -35.78 3.09
CA SER A 413 -25.24 -36.59 3.58
C SER A 413 -25.39 -36.45 5.12
N PRO A 414 -26.58 -36.60 5.68
CA PRO A 414 -26.78 -36.55 7.13
C PRO A 414 -25.91 -37.57 7.89
N GLU A 415 -25.70 -38.76 7.33
CA GLU A 415 -24.87 -39.80 7.93
C GLU A 415 -23.39 -39.42 7.94
N GLU A 416 -22.90 -38.85 6.84
CA GLU A 416 -21.51 -38.34 6.75
C GLU A 416 -21.30 -37.15 7.69
N LYS A 417 -22.26 -36.27 7.79
CA LYS A 417 -22.20 -35.14 8.70
C LYS A 417 -22.15 -35.59 10.17
N GLU A 418 -22.98 -36.58 10.55
CA GLU A 418 -22.96 -37.13 11.91
C GLU A 418 -21.60 -37.77 12.22
N ARG A 419 -21.03 -38.51 11.27
CA ARG A 419 -19.70 -39.07 11.41
C ARG A 419 -18.61 -38.02 11.56
N LEU A 420 -18.68 -36.94 10.78
CA LEU A 420 -17.72 -35.83 10.85
C LEU A 420 -17.84 -35.02 12.15
N ASN A 421 -19.02 -35.02 12.77
CA ASN A 421 -19.25 -34.38 14.07
C ASN A 421 -18.74 -35.22 15.26
N HIS A 422 -18.44 -36.52 15.06
CA HIS A 422 -18.04 -37.44 16.11
C HIS A 422 -16.76 -38.20 15.75
N LEU A 423 -15.74 -37.48 15.22
CA LEU A 423 -14.44 -38.06 14.90
C LEU A 423 -13.74 -38.57 16.17
N GLN A 424 -13.20 -39.79 16.08
CA GLN A 424 -12.46 -40.41 17.17
C GLN A 424 -10.95 -40.04 17.11
N ALA A 425 -10.22 -40.36 18.17
CA ALA A 425 -8.77 -40.20 18.17
C ALA A 425 -8.12 -40.99 17.00
N GLY A 426 -7.31 -40.30 16.23
CA GLY A 426 -6.71 -40.81 15.01
C GLY A 426 -7.58 -40.73 13.77
N GLU A 427 -8.72 -40.00 13.80
CA GLU A 427 -9.58 -39.81 12.64
C GLU A 427 -9.69 -38.35 12.24
N PHE A 428 -9.82 -38.10 10.94
CA PHE A 428 -10.14 -36.81 10.38
C PHE A 428 -11.03 -36.95 9.13
N GLY A 429 -11.84 -35.94 8.86
CA GLY A 429 -12.64 -35.86 7.65
C GLY A 429 -11.80 -35.36 6.48
N LEU A 430 -11.85 -36.00 5.33
CA LEU A 430 -11.18 -35.57 4.11
C LEU A 430 -12.22 -35.41 2.99
N LEU A 431 -12.64 -34.14 2.76
CA LEU A 431 -13.62 -33.82 1.75
C LEU A 431 -12.91 -33.44 0.45
N LEU A 432 -13.00 -34.32 -0.53
CA LEU A 432 -12.33 -34.16 -1.81
C LEU A 432 -13.29 -33.60 -2.87
N PRO A 433 -12.91 -32.62 -3.66
CA PRO A 433 -13.63 -32.28 -4.89
C PRO A 433 -13.76 -33.48 -5.81
N GLU A 434 -14.95 -33.67 -6.44
CA GLU A 434 -15.22 -34.84 -7.29
C GLU A 434 -14.20 -35.08 -8.40
N LYS A 435 -13.55 -34.04 -8.91
CA LYS A 435 -12.48 -34.16 -9.91
C LYS A 435 -11.23 -34.91 -9.41
N LEU A 436 -11.12 -35.16 -8.09
CA LEU A 436 -10.03 -35.95 -7.51
C LEU A 436 -10.37 -37.45 -7.33
N LYS A 437 -11.56 -37.92 -7.75
CA LYS A 437 -11.95 -39.34 -7.64
C LYS A 437 -10.93 -40.33 -8.17
N GLY A 438 -10.14 -39.98 -9.16
CA GLY A 438 -9.07 -40.87 -9.69
C GLY A 438 -7.74 -40.83 -8.93
N ARG A 439 -7.62 -39.94 -7.92
CA ARG A 439 -6.40 -39.73 -7.13
C ARG A 439 -6.62 -39.92 -5.62
N GLU A 440 -7.68 -40.63 -5.27
CA GLU A 440 -8.12 -40.80 -3.88
C GLU A 440 -7.01 -41.39 -2.99
N GLU A 441 -6.43 -42.53 -3.38
CA GLU A 441 -5.38 -43.22 -2.62
C GLU A 441 -4.15 -42.32 -2.40
N GLU A 442 -3.77 -41.57 -3.42
CA GLU A 442 -2.67 -40.60 -3.33
C GLU A 442 -2.99 -39.50 -2.29
N MET A 443 -4.21 -38.94 -2.34
CA MET A 443 -4.65 -37.91 -1.42
C MET A 443 -4.72 -38.44 0.02
N ILE A 444 -5.37 -39.57 0.25
CA ILE A 444 -5.45 -40.20 1.57
C ILE A 444 -4.05 -40.34 2.17
N LYS A 445 -3.16 -41.02 1.48
CA LYS A 445 -1.80 -41.26 1.98
C LYS A 445 -1.07 -39.97 2.33
N ARG A 446 -1.20 -38.95 1.48
CA ARG A 446 -0.52 -37.66 1.64
C ARG A 446 -1.02 -36.88 2.89
N TYR A 447 -2.35 -36.88 3.10
CA TYR A 447 -2.93 -36.18 4.24
C TYR A 447 -2.78 -36.96 5.55
N GLU A 448 -2.84 -38.31 5.51
CA GLU A 448 -2.57 -39.15 6.67
C GLU A 448 -1.12 -39.01 7.15
N ASP A 449 -0.15 -38.97 6.24
CA ASP A 449 1.26 -38.74 6.58
C ASP A 449 1.49 -37.35 7.15
N TYR A 450 0.89 -36.33 6.55
CA TYR A 450 1.02 -34.94 6.99
C TYR A 450 0.40 -34.69 8.37
N LEU A 451 -0.78 -35.21 8.64
CA LEU A 451 -1.52 -35.02 9.89
C LEU A 451 -1.05 -35.91 11.04
N SER A 452 -0.36 -37.00 10.77
CA SER A 452 0.11 -37.91 11.81
C SER A 452 1.21 -37.25 12.67
N PRO A 453 0.93 -36.98 13.97
CA PRO A 453 1.91 -36.36 14.84
C PRO A 453 3.16 -37.21 15.00
N ARG A 454 4.32 -36.56 15.09
CA ARG A 454 5.62 -37.22 15.25
C ARG A 454 6.30 -36.75 16.52
N ASP A 455 7.05 -37.64 17.16
CA ASP A 455 7.92 -37.29 18.28
C ASP A 455 9.22 -36.58 17.80
N ASP A 456 10.05 -36.15 18.74
CA ASP A 456 11.33 -35.49 18.46
C ASP A 456 12.32 -36.39 17.68
N GLN A 457 12.06 -37.71 17.61
CA GLN A 457 12.85 -38.68 16.87
C GLN A 457 12.26 -38.99 15.48
N GLY A 458 11.11 -38.39 15.14
CA GLY A 458 10.40 -38.56 13.86
C GLY A 458 9.46 -39.75 13.82
N ASN A 459 9.24 -40.48 14.94
CA ASN A 459 8.32 -41.60 14.99
C ASN A 459 6.87 -41.11 15.09
N ILE A 460 5.95 -41.78 14.37
CA ILE A 460 4.52 -41.44 14.46
C ILE A 460 4.01 -41.87 15.83
N THR A 461 3.46 -40.86 16.57
CA THR A 461 2.87 -41.04 17.91
C THR A 461 1.40 -41.40 17.84
N LEU A 462 0.69 -40.96 16.79
CA LEU A 462 -0.70 -41.27 16.50
C LEU A 462 -0.87 -41.38 14.99
N SER A 463 -1.31 -42.55 14.52
CA SER A 463 -1.62 -42.75 13.09
C SER A 463 -2.99 -42.13 12.78
N MET A 464 -3.02 -41.13 11.89
CA MET A 464 -4.24 -40.49 11.44
C MET A 464 -4.85 -41.25 10.24
N LYS A 465 -6.19 -41.42 10.24
CA LYS A 465 -6.95 -42.07 9.19
C LYS A 465 -8.01 -41.15 8.61
N ALA A 466 -8.06 -41.06 7.30
CA ALA A 466 -8.99 -40.24 6.57
C ALA A 466 -10.38 -40.86 6.46
N GLN A 467 -11.42 -40.11 6.84
CA GLN A 467 -12.83 -40.39 6.54
C GLN A 467 -13.18 -39.61 5.28
N VAL A 468 -13.16 -40.29 4.11
CA VAL A 468 -13.29 -39.65 2.81
C VAL A 468 -14.76 -39.36 2.48
N THR A 469 -15.03 -38.18 1.97
CA THR A 469 -16.32 -37.74 1.43
C THR A 469 -16.08 -36.88 0.19
N TYR A 470 -16.94 -36.96 -0.82
CA TYR A 470 -16.83 -36.13 -2.02
C TYR A 470 -17.74 -34.93 -1.99
N ILE A 471 -17.24 -33.79 -2.46
CA ILE A 471 -17.97 -32.53 -2.60
C ILE A 471 -18.01 -32.09 -4.05
N PRO A 472 -19.07 -31.36 -4.50
CA PRO A 472 -19.19 -30.86 -5.87
C PRO A 472 -18.03 -30.00 -6.30
N ASN A 473 -17.68 -30.03 -7.59
CA ASN A 473 -16.68 -29.17 -8.21
C ASN A 473 -17.20 -27.74 -8.43
N HIS A 474 -16.30 -26.84 -8.81
CA HIS A 474 -16.55 -25.42 -9.13
C HIS A 474 -17.12 -24.62 -7.93
N GLN A 475 -16.65 -24.94 -6.74
CA GLN A 475 -17.07 -24.30 -5.51
C GLN A 475 -16.01 -23.34 -4.99
N LYS A 476 -16.38 -22.06 -4.82
CA LYS A 476 -15.57 -21.10 -4.05
C LYS A 476 -15.86 -21.29 -2.56
N ARG A 477 -14.81 -21.40 -1.74
CA ARG A 477 -14.91 -21.55 -0.27
C ARG A 477 -14.24 -20.40 0.42
N PHE A 478 -14.95 -19.75 1.34
CA PHE A 478 -14.45 -18.64 2.11
C PHE A 478 -13.45 -19.13 3.16
N ILE A 479 -12.24 -18.57 3.17
CA ILE A 479 -11.13 -19.10 3.95
C ILE A 479 -10.84 -18.29 5.21
N TYR A 480 -11.64 -17.27 5.53
CA TYR A 480 -11.46 -16.42 6.71
C TYR A 480 -10.07 -15.77 6.80
N ASN A 481 -9.49 -15.42 5.66
CA ASN A 481 -8.16 -14.82 5.63
C ASN A 481 -8.21 -13.33 6.03
N ASN A 482 -7.63 -13.00 7.15
CA ASN A 482 -7.43 -11.62 7.63
C ASN A 482 -5.94 -11.26 7.77
N THR A 483 -5.05 -12.01 7.14
CA THR A 483 -3.60 -11.75 7.16
C THR A 483 -3.19 -10.74 6.06
N PRO A 484 -2.24 -9.85 6.33
CA PRO A 484 -1.83 -8.82 5.37
C PRO A 484 -0.93 -9.34 4.24
N ILE A 485 -0.56 -10.63 4.27
CA ILE A 485 0.41 -11.22 3.34
C ILE A 485 -0.25 -11.60 2.01
N SER A 486 -1.50 -12.07 2.06
CA SER A 486 -2.28 -12.46 0.87
C SER A 486 -3.68 -11.88 0.96
N TYR A 487 -4.16 -11.32 -0.15
CA TYR A 487 -5.50 -10.74 -0.24
C TYR A 487 -6.59 -11.74 -0.65
N GLN A 488 -6.21 -12.98 -0.90
CA GLN A 488 -7.13 -14.02 -1.32
C GLN A 488 -8.11 -14.38 -0.21
N GLN A 489 -9.40 -14.32 -0.51
CA GLN A 489 -10.48 -14.58 0.45
C GLN A 489 -11.21 -15.91 0.17
N PHE A 490 -10.97 -16.50 -0.97
CA PHE A 490 -11.61 -17.75 -1.38
C PHE A 490 -10.61 -18.71 -2.00
N PHE A 491 -10.75 -19.97 -1.67
CA PHE A 491 -10.17 -21.05 -2.46
C PHE A 491 -11.20 -21.62 -3.43
N THR A 492 -10.73 -22.02 -4.61
CA THR A 492 -11.55 -22.73 -5.59
C THR A 492 -11.30 -24.22 -5.47
N ASP A 493 -12.37 -24.98 -5.20
CA ASP A 493 -12.32 -26.43 -5.01
C ASP A 493 -11.22 -26.90 -4.03
N PRO A 494 -11.10 -26.32 -2.82
CA PRO A 494 -10.08 -26.78 -1.89
C PRO A 494 -10.39 -28.20 -1.39
N VAL A 495 -9.36 -28.91 -0.99
CA VAL A 495 -9.51 -30.05 -0.11
C VAL A 495 -9.88 -29.53 1.27
N LEU A 496 -11.02 -29.96 1.81
CA LEU A 496 -11.42 -29.60 3.17
C LEU A 496 -11.01 -30.72 4.12
N VAL A 497 -10.25 -30.36 5.13
CA VAL A 497 -9.77 -31.26 6.17
C VAL A 497 -10.55 -30.92 7.45
N VAL A 498 -11.51 -31.78 7.80
CA VAL A 498 -12.31 -31.60 9.00
C VAL A 498 -11.60 -32.23 10.19
N ILE A 499 -11.31 -31.43 11.20
CA ILE A 499 -10.60 -31.84 12.42
C ILE A 499 -11.29 -31.32 13.66
N GLN A 500 -11.14 -32.07 14.74
CA GLN A 500 -11.62 -31.71 16.09
C GLN A 500 -10.47 -31.93 17.09
N PRO A 501 -10.54 -31.34 18.30
CA PRO A 501 -9.57 -31.64 19.33
C PRO A 501 -9.43 -33.14 19.65
N GLU A 502 -10.56 -33.86 19.65
CA GLU A 502 -10.64 -35.30 19.88
C GLU A 502 -9.89 -36.09 18.83
N SER A 503 -9.84 -35.63 17.56
CA SER A 503 -9.10 -36.26 16.48
C SER A 503 -7.63 -36.54 16.85
N PHE A 504 -7.05 -35.76 17.72
CA PHE A 504 -5.67 -35.86 18.17
C PHE A 504 -5.51 -36.51 19.55
N GLY A 505 -6.56 -37.11 20.11
CA GLY A 505 -6.50 -37.97 21.30
C GLY A 505 -6.38 -37.24 22.63
N GLY A 506 -6.86 -36.00 22.76
CA GLY A 506 -6.88 -35.27 24.05
C GLY A 506 -5.49 -34.92 24.60
N TYR A 507 -4.42 -35.20 23.86
CA TYR A 507 -3.10 -34.66 24.17
C TYR A 507 -3.15 -33.14 24.01
N VAL A 508 -2.46 -32.43 24.93
CA VAL A 508 -2.10 -31.01 24.74
C VAL A 508 -1.36 -30.91 23.39
N ASN A 509 -2.13 -30.88 22.33
CA ASN A 509 -1.57 -31.00 21.00
C ASN A 509 -1.04 -29.61 20.58
N PRO A 510 0.28 -29.48 20.37
CA PRO A 510 0.86 -28.24 19.85
C PRO A 510 0.14 -27.74 18.59
N TYR A 511 -0.39 -28.66 17.79
CA TYR A 511 -1.09 -28.35 16.54
C TYR A 511 -2.27 -27.38 16.77
N PHE A 512 -3.14 -27.62 17.76
CA PHE A 512 -4.26 -26.70 18.04
C PHE A 512 -3.83 -25.41 18.71
N THR A 513 -2.83 -25.42 19.59
CA THR A 513 -2.31 -24.20 20.19
C THR A 513 -1.62 -23.30 19.17
N ASP A 514 -0.92 -23.88 18.19
CA ASP A 514 -0.28 -23.14 17.11
C ASP A 514 -1.31 -22.59 16.09
N LEU A 515 -2.52 -23.18 16.03
CA LEU A 515 -3.64 -22.72 15.18
C LEU A 515 -4.50 -21.65 15.82
N ASN A 516 -4.22 -21.22 17.06
CA ASN A 516 -5.01 -20.17 17.73
C ASN A 516 -5.24 -18.90 16.90
N PRO A 517 -4.31 -18.40 16.07
CA PRO A 517 -4.56 -17.26 15.20
C PRO A 517 -5.66 -17.48 14.14
N TYR A 518 -6.05 -18.73 13.89
CA TYR A 518 -7.08 -19.14 12.92
C TYR A 518 -8.35 -19.65 13.60
N LEU A 519 -8.41 -19.53 14.92
CA LEU A 519 -9.57 -19.90 15.72
C LEU A 519 -10.43 -18.64 16.00
N TYR A 520 -11.70 -18.75 15.72
CA TYR A 520 -12.69 -17.69 15.89
C TYR A 520 -13.68 -18.09 16.97
N PHE A 521 -13.73 -17.33 18.06
CA PHE A 521 -14.67 -17.53 19.16
C PHE A 521 -15.97 -16.80 18.87
N ASN A 522 -17.08 -17.37 19.30
CA ASN A 522 -18.41 -16.80 19.06
C ASN A 522 -18.77 -15.75 20.14
N GLY A 523 -18.56 -14.47 19.81
CA GLY A 523 -18.93 -13.31 20.63
C GLY A 523 -17.94 -12.96 21.74
N LEU A 524 -17.72 -11.66 21.94
CA LEU A 524 -16.74 -11.11 22.89
C LEU A 524 -17.04 -11.49 24.35
N GLN A 525 -18.31 -11.44 24.76
CA GLN A 525 -18.68 -11.75 26.16
C GLN A 525 -18.44 -13.22 26.48
N ASN A 526 -18.76 -14.11 25.54
CA ASN A 526 -18.52 -15.53 25.69
C ASN A 526 -17.00 -15.82 25.73
N SER A 527 -16.22 -15.19 24.84
CA SER A 527 -14.75 -15.31 24.86
C SER A 527 -14.13 -14.89 26.20
N LYS A 528 -14.59 -13.74 26.74
CA LYS A 528 -14.12 -13.25 28.04
C LYS A 528 -14.49 -14.20 29.19
N LYS A 529 -15.71 -14.77 29.16
CA LYS A 529 -16.17 -15.73 30.16
C LYS A 529 -15.30 -17.01 30.14
N LEU A 530 -15.04 -17.56 28.95
CA LEU A 530 -14.20 -18.75 28.80
C LEU A 530 -12.77 -18.48 29.29
N ILE A 531 -12.20 -17.34 28.93
CA ILE A 531 -10.85 -16.96 29.37
C ILE A 531 -10.77 -16.85 30.91
N ALA A 532 -11.77 -16.25 31.55
CA ALA A 532 -11.84 -16.17 33.00
C ALA A 532 -11.99 -17.54 33.65
N GLU A 533 -12.79 -18.44 33.07
CA GLU A 533 -13.00 -19.82 33.55
C GLU A 533 -11.69 -20.62 33.60
N TYR A 534 -10.80 -20.43 32.62
CA TYR A 534 -9.50 -21.08 32.56
C TYR A 534 -8.36 -20.28 33.18
N ASN A 535 -8.65 -19.14 33.81
CA ASN A 535 -7.65 -18.24 34.44
C ASN A 535 -6.55 -17.80 33.46
N LEU A 536 -6.94 -17.45 32.22
CA LEU A 536 -6.03 -17.01 31.14
C LEU A 536 -6.04 -15.52 30.89
N GLU A 537 -6.69 -14.68 31.73
CA GLU A 537 -6.78 -13.23 31.54
C GLU A 537 -5.42 -12.55 31.42
N LYS A 538 -4.40 -13.08 32.10
CA LYS A 538 -3.03 -12.58 32.05
C LYS A 538 -2.32 -12.96 30.75
N SER A 539 -2.73 -14.08 30.15
CA SER A 539 -2.15 -14.64 28.94
C SER A 539 -2.77 -14.06 27.66
N VAL A 540 -3.85 -13.31 27.79
CA VAL A 540 -4.51 -12.63 26.66
C VAL A 540 -3.98 -11.21 26.53
N SER A 541 -3.47 -10.86 25.35
CA SER A 541 -3.02 -9.50 25.03
C SER A 541 -4.16 -8.61 24.52
N GLN A 542 -5.07 -9.17 23.72
CA GLN A 542 -6.14 -8.43 23.09
C GLN A 542 -7.31 -9.34 22.65
N TYR A 543 -8.45 -8.69 22.39
CA TYR A 543 -9.62 -9.29 21.75
C TYR A 543 -9.93 -8.49 20.50
N ASP A 544 -9.88 -9.12 19.35
CA ASP A 544 -10.16 -8.46 18.09
C ASP A 544 -11.38 -9.07 17.42
N TYR A 545 -12.33 -8.24 16.99
CA TYR A 545 -13.31 -8.73 16.04
C TYR A 545 -12.61 -9.05 14.71
N ALA A 546 -12.76 -10.27 14.22
CA ALA A 546 -12.10 -10.73 13.02
C ALA A 546 -12.46 -9.87 11.78
N VAL A 547 -13.68 -9.35 11.73
CA VAL A 547 -14.12 -8.42 10.71
C VAL A 547 -13.35 -7.09 10.78
N ASP A 548 -13.01 -6.61 11.98
CA ASP A 548 -12.27 -5.35 12.14
C ASP A 548 -10.83 -5.49 11.66
N VAL A 549 -10.18 -6.62 11.98
CA VAL A 549 -8.84 -6.94 11.49
C VAL A 549 -8.84 -7.01 9.96
N TYR A 550 -9.83 -7.69 9.37
CA TYR A 550 -9.98 -7.74 7.92
C TYR A 550 -10.20 -6.36 7.30
N GLN A 551 -11.07 -5.54 7.88
CA GLN A 551 -11.38 -4.21 7.36
C GLN A 551 -10.17 -3.25 7.44
N GLN A 552 -9.31 -3.39 8.44
CA GLN A 552 -8.03 -2.65 8.49
C GLN A 552 -7.16 -2.96 7.28
N MET A 553 -6.98 -4.24 6.99
CA MET A 553 -6.24 -4.71 5.82
C MET A 553 -6.87 -4.17 4.53
N ALA A 554 -8.17 -4.29 4.42
CA ALA A 554 -8.96 -3.86 3.29
C ALA A 554 -8.87 -2.35 3.02
N GLN A 555 -8.95 -1.53 4.06
CA GLN A 555 -8.78 -0.08 3.95
C GLN A 555 -7.38 0.28 3.43
N LYS A 556 -6.35 -0.38 3.91
CA LYS A 556 -4.99 -0.18 3.41
C LYS A 556 -4.89 -0.47 1.91
N ILE A 557 -5.46 -1.60 1.46
CA ILE A 557 -5.50 -1.97 0.04
C ILE A 557 -6.27 -0.93 -0.78
N GLN A 558 -7.41 -0.47 -0.29
CA GLN A 558 -8.21 0.55 -0.94
C GLN A 558 -7.43 1.85 -1.13
N ILE A 559 -6.75 2.31 -0.10
CA ILE A 559 -5.90 3.49 -0.16
C ILE A 559 -4.80 3.30 -1.20
N GLU A 560 -4.07 2.17 -1.16
CA GLU A 560 -3.01 1.88 -2.11
C GLU A 560 -3.51 1.82 -3.56
N ASN A 561 -4.68 1.21 -3.81
CA ASN A 561 -5.31 1.15 -5.13
C ASN A 561 -5.67 2.54 -5.65
N LEU A 562 -6.38 3.31 -4.84
CA LEU A 562 -6.78 4.67 -5.22
C LEU A 562 -5.54 5.58 -5.43
N MET A 563 -4.52 5.42 -4.61
CA MET A 563 -3.23 6.07 -4.80
C MET A 563 -2.58 5.69 -6.14
N ALA A 564 -2.61 4.40 -6.49
CA ALA A 564 -2.08 3.90 -7.75
C ALA A 564 -2.80 4.54 -8.95
N ILE A 565 -4.12 4.59 -8.91
CA ILE A 565 -4.95 5.20 -9.96
C ILE A 565 -4.65 6.70 -10.09
N ALA A 566 -4.67 7.44 -8.97
CA ALA A 566 -4.39 8.87 -8.98
C ALA A 566 -2.99 9.19 -9.51
N GLY A 567 -1.96 8.48 -9.01
CA GLY A 567 -0.58 8.63 -9.47
C GLY A 567 -0.41 8.28 -10.95
N GLY A 568 -1.07 7.22 -11.42
CA GLY A 568 -1.05 6.81 -12.82
C GLY A 568 -1.71 7.82 -13.76
N VAL A 569 -2.92 8.28 -13.44
CA VAL A 569 -3.64 9.29 -14.24
C VAL A 569 -2.83 10.58 -14.34
N PHE A 570 -2.27 11.03 -13.22
CA PHE A 570 -1.46 12.25 -13.21
C PHE A 570 -0.12 12.08 -13.94
N GLY A 571 0.49 10.90 -13.81
CA GLY A 571 1.69 10.54 -14.58
C GLY A 571 1.45 10.60 -16.08
N ILE A 572 0.32 10.06 -16.55
CA ILE A 572 -0.10 10.14 -17.96
C ILE A 572 -0.29 11.60 -18.38
N ALA A 573 -1.04 12.39 -17.63
CA ALA A 573 -1.30 13.80 -17.94
C ALA A 573 -0.01 14.62 -18.05
N THR A 574 0.94 14.41 -17.15
CA THR A 574 2.23 15.15 -17.15
C THR A 574 3.20 14.64 -18.21
N SER A 575 3.13 13.38 -18.62
CA SER A 575 3.98 12.83 -19.68
C SER A 575 3.71 13.43 -21.06
N VAL A 576 2.52 14.01 -21.26
CA VAL A 576 2.18 14.75 -22.50
C VAL A 576 3.09 15.96 -22.68
N LEU A 577 3.57 16.57 -21.60
CA LEU A 577 4.39 17.78 -21.65
C LEU A 577 5.74 17.60 -22.36
N PRO A 578 6.57 16.58 -22.09
CA PRO A 578 7.78 16.31 -22.86
C PRO A 578 7.52 16.10 -24.36
N PHE A 579 6.45 15.38 -24.73
CA PHE A 579 6.09 15.16 -26.13
C PHE A 579 5.71 16.48 -26.84
N ASN A 580 4.84 17.28 -26.21
CA ASN A 580 4.47 18.58 -26.78
C ASN A 580 5.67 19.49 -26.96
N THR A 581 6.60 19.43 -26.00
CA THR A 581 7.80 20.26 -26.01
C THR A 581 8.82 19.80 -27.04
N MET A 582 8.99 18.50 -27.21
CA MET A 582 9.85 17.95 -28.25
C MET A 582 9.35 18.35 -29.63
N ASN A 583 8.07 18.19 -29.90
CA ASN A 583 7.45 18.63 -31.16
C ASN A 583 7.63 20.14 -31.37
N PHE A 584 7.47 20.97 -30.33
CA PHE A 584 7.72 22.41 -30.43
C PHE A 584 9.15 22.71 -30.90
N LEU A 585 10.16 22.09 -30.25
CA LEU A 585 11.57 22.29 -30.62
C LEU A 585 11.90 21.74 -32.02
N TYR A 586 11.27 20.63 -32.40
CA TYR A 586 11.43 20.07 -33.74
C TYR A 586 10.94 21.06 -34.81
N PHE A 587 9.76 21.63 -34.65
CA PHE A 587 9.25 22.63 -35.59
C PHE A 587 10.11 23.90 -35.61
N GLU A 588 10.64 24.33 -34.47
CA GLU A 588 11.53 25.49 -34.37
C GLU A 588 12.86 25.26 -35.13
N GLU A 589 13.52 24.10 -34.93
CA GLU A 589 14.81 23.75 -35.55
C GLU A 589 14.67 23.53 -37.06
N PHE A 590 13.66 22.79 -37.46
CA PHE A 590 13.51 22.34 -38.85
C PHE A 590 12.52 23.20 -39.67
N ARG A 591 12.07 24.34 -39.16
CA ARG A 591 11.06 25.22 -39.77
C ARG A 591 11.35 25.50 -41.24
N LYS A 592 12.58 25.89 -41.57
CA LYS A 592 13.00 26.18 -42.96
C LYS A 592 12.95 24.92 -43.85
N GLN A 593 13.37 23.80 -43.37
CA GLN A 593 13.34 22.54 -44.13
C GLN A 593 11.91 22.04 -44.33
N ILE A 594 11.07 22.13 -43.32
CA ILE A 594 9.64 21.81 -43.39
C ILE A 594 8.96 22.68 -44.44
N PHE A 595 9.22 23.99 -44.41
CA PHE A 595 8.69 24.95 -45.41
C PHE A 595 9.13 24.61 -46.83
N LEU A 596 10.42 24.37 -47.06
CA LEU A 596 10.93 24.00 -48.38
C LEU A 596 10.33 22.69 -48.91
N LYS A 597 10.21 21.67 -48.06
CA LYS A 597 9.58 20.40 -48.44
C LYS A 597 8.12 20.55 -48.73
N LYS A 598 7.41 21.46 -48.05
CA LYS A 598 6.02 21.75 -48.24
C LYS A 598 5.76 22.48 -49.60
N ILE A 599 6.61 23.47 -49.93
CA ILE A 599 6.54 24.15 -51.23
C ILE A 599 6.84 23.15 -52.38
N ALA A 600 7.71 22.18 -52.13
CA ALA A 600 8.01 21.11 -53.08
C ALA A 600 6.82 20.09 -53.24
N GLY A 601 5.68 20.29 -52.56
CA GLY A 601 4.50 19.43 -52.68
C GLY A 601 4.55 18.10 -51.95
N LEU A 602 5.53 17.90 -51.03
CA LEU A 602 5.64 16.66 -50.28
C LEU A 602 4.48 16.52 -49.29
N GLY A 603 3.91 15.32 -49.18
CA GLY A 603 2.88 14.99 -48.20
C GLY A 603 3.40 14.96 -46.76
N PHE A 604 2.49 15.08 -45.78
CA PHE A 604 2.79 15.14 -44.33
C PHE A 604 3.79 14.08 -43.85
N VAL A 605 3.58 12.81 -44.22
CA VAL A 605 4.46 11.71 -43.80
C VAL A 605 5.89 11.90 -44.33
N ASN A 606 6.03 12.31 -45.61
CA ASN A 606 7.37 12.52 -46.19
C ASN A 606 8.09 13.75 -45.64
N ILE A 607 7.35 14.78 -45.23
CA ILE A 607 7.91 15.96 -44.57
C ILE A 607 8.49 15.57 -43.18
N HIS A 608 7.71 14.81 -42.41
CA HIS A 608 7.99 14.49 -41.01
C HIS A 608 8.57 13.08 -40.82
N GLN A 609 8.95 12.37 -41.89
CA GLN A 609 9.40 10.97 -41.84
C GLN A 609 10.45 10.69 -40.76
N MET A 610 11.44 11.58 -40.61
CA MET A 610 12.55 11.37 -39.70
C MET A 610 12.12 11.39 -38.21
N ILE A 611 11.23 12.32 -37.85
CA ILE A 611 10.70 12.38 -36.47
C ILE A 611 9.72 11.25 -36.21
N LEU A 612 8.87 10.92 -37.17
CA LEU A 612 7.93 9.81 -37.05
C LEU A 612 8.65 8.47 -36.82
N LEU A 613 9.75 8.23 -37.58
CA LEU A 613 10.55 7.02 -37.39
C LEU A 613 11.26 7.01 -36.02
N SER A 614 11.85 8.14 -35.60
CA SER A 614 12.55 8.21 -34.32
C SER A 614 11.59 8.09 -33.13
N GLU A 615 10.43 8.75 -33.15
CA GLU A 615 9.39 8.59 -32.12
C GLU A 615 8.84 7.17 -32.10
N SER A 616 8.48 6.60 -33.25
CA SER A 616 7.96 5.23 -33.31
C SER A 616 8.97 4.21 -32.80
N SER A 617 10.24 4.34 -33.16
CA SER A 617 11.30 3.45 -32.66
C SER A 617 11.47 3.56 -31.15
N LEU A 618 11.42 4.78 -30.61
CA LEU A 618 11.51 5.03 -29.18
C LEU A 618 10.31 4.43 -28.43
N LEU A 619 9.11 4.61 -28.94
CA LEU A 619 7.89 4.07 -28.35
C LEU A 619 7.89 2.54 -28.36
N LEU A 620 8.36 1.94 -29.46
CA LEU A 620 8.53 0.48 -29.54
C LEU A 620 9.56 -0.04 -28.53
N LEU A 621 10.73 0.63 -28.42
CA LEU A 621 11.75 0.24 -27.43
C LEU A 621 11.25 0.43 -26.00
N GLY A 622 10.57 1.53 -25.69
CA GLY A 622 9.98 1.78 -24.38
C GLY A 622 8.90 0.75 -24.02
N SER A 623 8.05 0.41 -24.98
CA SER A 623 7.01 -0.61 -24.78
C SER A 623 7.61 -2.03 -24.66
N LEU A 624 8.70 -2.32 -25.38
CA LEU A 624 9.43 -3.57 -25.21
C LEU A 624 10.04 -3.68 -23.80
N LEU A 625 10.56 -2.60 -23.26
CA LEU A 625 11.03 -2.57 -21.87
C LEU A 625 9.89 -2.82 -20.89
N VAL A 626 8.70 -2.24 -21.11
CA VAL A 626 7.51 -2.53 -20.31
C VAL A 626 7.17 -4.02 -20.36
N PHE A 627 7.21 -4.65 -21.55
CA PHE A 627 6.98 -6.08 -21.68
C PHE A 627 8.00 -6.93 -20.90
N ILE A 628 9.27 -6.59 -20.99
CA ILE A 628 10.33 -7.30 -20.23
C ILE A 628 10.12 -7.19 -18.72
N LEU A 629 9.72 -6.02 -18.24
CA LEU A 629 9.53 -5.76 -16.80
C LEU A 629 8.23 -6.33 -16.23
N THR A 630 7.16 -6.38 -17.02
CA THR A 630 5.82 -6.79 -16.55
C THR A 630 5.42 -8.19 -17.00
N SER A 631 6.03 -8.72 -18.06
CA SER A 631 5.67 -9.97 -18.75
C SER A 631 4.22 -10.00 -19.26
N GLU A 632 3.57 -8.83 -19.40
CA GLU A 632 2.16 -8.67 -19.75
C GLU A 632 2.01 -8.00 -21.10
N TRP A 633 1.59 -8.77 -22.12
CA TRP A 633 1.48 -8.27 -23.51
C TRP A 633 0.41 -7.18 -23.68
N TRP A 634 -0.72 -7.29 -22.98
CA TRP A 634 -1.82 -6.34 -23.09
C TRP A 634 -1.48 -4.96 -22.51
N ILE A 635 -0.69 -4.90 -21.41
CA ILE A 635 -0.19 -3.66 -20.81
C ILE A 635 0.74 -2.95 -21.81
N THR A 636 1.59 -3.72 -22.45
CA THR A 636 2.49 -3.24 -23.50
C THR A 636 1.70 -2.63 -24.65
N LEU A 637 0.64 -3.30 -25.11
CA LEU A 637 -0.24 -2.82 -26.17
C LEU A 637 -0.95 -1.51 -25.79
N VAL A 638 -1.56 -1.46 -24.60
CA VAL A 638 -2.25 -0.27 -24.08
C VAL A 638 -1.29 0.91 -23.98
N THR A 639 -0.10 0.69 -23.42
CA THR A 639 0.94 1.72 -23.30
C THR A 639 1.36 2.24 -24.67
N LEU A 640 1.62 1.35 -25.62
CA LEU A 640 2.01 1.69 -26.98
C LEU A 640 0.93 2.52 -27.70
N LEU A 641 -0.32 2.08 -27.63
CA LEU A 641 -1.47 2.78 -28.25
C LEU A 641 -1.66 4.18 -27.66
N LEU A 642 -1.58 4.29 -26.33
CA LEU A 642 -1.73 5.56 -25.61
C LEU A 642 -0.68 6.58 -26.08
N PHE A 643 0.57 6.17 -26.20
CA PHE A 643 1.65 7.08 -26.59
C PHE A 643 1.70 7.35 -28.10
N ILE A 644 1.40 6.39 -28.95
CA ILE A 644 1.30 6.62 -30.40
C ILE A 644 0.19 7.62 -30.69
N THR A 645 -0.99 7.43 -30.13
CA THR A 645 -2.13 8.35 -30.33
C THR A 645 -1.79 9.75 -29.83
N ASN A 646 -1.15 9.87 -28.67
CA ASN A 646 -0.70 11.15 -28.13
C ASN A 646 0.35 11.84 -29.03
N ALA A 647 1.37 11.11 -29.47
CA ALA A 647 2.46 11.64 -30.31
C ALA A 647 1.88 12.13 -31.67
N TRP A 648 1.04 11.32 -32.31
CA TRP A 648 0.40 11.67 -33.58
C TRP A 648 -0.53 12.86 -33.43
N PHE A 649 -1.37 12.90 -32.40
CA PHE A 649 -2.27 14.01 -32.15
C PHE A 649 -1.51 15.32 -31.96
N ILE A 650 -0.44 15.32 -31.14
CA ILE A 650 0.35 16.52 -30.91
C ILE A 650 1.08 16.98 -32.19
N LEU A 651 1.65 16.05 -32.96
CA LEU A 651 2.35 16.36 -34.19
C LEU A 651 1.38 16.98 -35.24
N LEU A 652 0.22 16.38 -35.43
CA LEU A 652 -0.82 16.89 -36.34
C LEU A 652 -1.33 18.26 -35.91
N TYR A 653 -1.65 18.42 -34.61
CA TYR A 653 -2.11 19.71 -34.06
C TYR A 653 -1.06 20.82 -34.27
N ARG A 654 0.21 20.52 -34.05
CA ARG A 654 1.32 21.47 -34.25
C ARG A 654 1.51 21.79 -35.72
N SER A 655 1.51 20.78 -36.60
CA SER A 655 1.61 21.01 -38.07
C SER A 655 0.52 21.93 -38.57
N HIS A 656 -0.71 21.72 -38.13
CA HIS A 656 -1.83 22.58 -38.53
C HIS A 656 -1.69 24.03 -38.03
N LYS A 657 -1.19 24.20 -36.77
CA LYS A 657 -0.95 25.53 -36.21
C LYS A 657 0.18 26.28 -36.95
N GLU A 658 1.25 25.59 -37.35
CA GLU A 658 2.34 26.19 -38.15
C GLU A 658 1.86 26.58 -39.54
N ASP A 659 0.94 25.84 -40.13
CA ASP A 659 0.34 26.18 -41.43
C ASP A 659 -0.38 27.53 -41.42
N HIS A 660 -1.10 27.83 -40.34
CA HIS A 660 -1.74 29.13 -40.16
C HIS A 660 -0.73 30.26 -39.98
N LEU A 661 0.38 30.03 -39.25
CA LEU A 661 1.44 31.00 -39.06
C LEU A 661 2.19 31.30 -40.38
N LEU A 662 2.44 30.27 -41.18
CA LEU A 662 3.10 30.41 -42.48
C LEU A 662 2.22 31.21 -43.45
N ALA A 663 0.90 30.99 -43.44
CA ALA A 663 -0.06 31.75 -44.27
C ALA A 663 -0.11 33.24 -43.90
N THR A 664 0.07 33.60 -42.63
CA THR A 664 0.16 35.00 -42.19
C THR A 664 1.47 35.66 -42.60
N VAL A 665 2.60 34.96 -42.48
CA VAL A 665 3.92 35.45 -42.94
C VAL A 665 3.95 35.67 -44.47
N LEU A 666 3.32 34.80 -45.23
CA LEU A 666 3.23 34.94 -46.71
C LEU A 666 2.27 36.06 -47.13
N LYS A 667 1.31 36.44 -46.30
CA LYS A 667 0.40 37.56 -46.55
C LYS A 667 0.95 38.95 -46.18
N GLY A 668 2.21 38.99 -45.71
CA GLY A 668 2.90 40.27 -45.44
C GLY A 668 2.46 40.99 -44.16
N ALA A 669 1.96 40.25 -43.16
CA ALA A 669 1.63 40.83 -41.87
C ALA A 669 2.80 40.70 -40.90
#